data_acb15b69e1d1207d6b5612e2335ed115
#
_entry.id   acb15b69e1d1207d6b5612e2335ed115
#
_cell.length_a   1.000
_cell.length_b   1.000
_cell.length_c   1.000
_cell.angle_alpha   90.00
_cell.angle_beta   90.00
_cell.angle_gamma   90.00
#
_symmetry.space_group_name_H-M   'P 1'
#
loop_
_entity.id
_entity.type
_entity.pdbx_description
1 polymer ?
#
loop_
_entity_poly.entity_id
_entity_poly.type
_entity_poly.pdbx_seq_one_letter_code
_entity_poly.pdbx_strand_id
1 'polypeptide(L)'
;MNKNLFLTLSAFLFLFPLSGKATGTYRTETSVAGFIQLPGSGRQVYDFNPGWRFFKGDISGAETVNFDDRSWEVVSTPHTVELMPAEASGCRNYQGPVWYRKHFVVPAETKGQRVSIHFEAAMGKQILYLNGKRIQEHIGGYLPFTLDLTTYGVQAGDSCLLAVFVDNSDDKSYPPGKRQYTLDFTYHGGIYRDVWMIAKSPISITDAIESQTVAGGGVFVHFDQISEKSAQVCVNTEVQNENTRSESVIVETTLTDADGKIIRRISGKLSLQSGEKKIIRQQMEVKNPKLWSPDTPYLYRVQSRLKKGNQSIDGGITRVGIRLAEFRGKDGFWLNGKPFGQLVGANRHQDFAYVGNALPNSQQWRDAKRLRDAGCTIIRTAHYPQDPSFMDACDELGLFVIVATPGWQYWNKDLQFGELVHRNTREMIRRDRNHPSVLMWEPILNETRYPLDFALKALDITKEEYPYPGRPVAAADVHSAGVKEHYDVVYGWPGDDEKEDRPEQCIFTREFGENVDDWYAHNNDNRASRSWGEHPLLVQALSLAKSYDEMYRTTGLFIGGAQWHPFDHQRGYHPDPYWGGIYDAFRQKKYAYEMFRSQSSASLRHPLAECGPMVFVAHEMSQFSDKDVVVFSNCDSVRLSVYDGTKTWTKPVVHAKGHLPNAPIVFENVWDFWEARSYSYTQKNWQKVNMIVEGIINGKVVCTQKKMPSRRSTKLRLYADTGNVNLVADGSDFIVVVAEVTDDNGNVRRLAKENIVFTVEGEGDIIGDATIGANPRAVEFGSAPVLIRSTRKAGKIKVKARVLFEGTQAPTAAELEFESVPAEFPFCYEEREITSAAVRTRLQKDTTDKKIQLTEEERQKVLDEVERQQTEFGTKE
;
A
#
# COMPACT_ATOMS: atom_id res chain seq x y z
N MET A 1 -55.09 36.14 -31.53
CA MET A 1 -53.65 36.01 -31.95
C MET A 1 -52.96 35.21 -30.86
N ASN A 2 -52.68 33.98 -31.21
CA ASN A 2 -52.07 32.96 -30.39
C ASN A 2 -50.56 33.16 -30.20
N LYS A 3 -50.05 32.85 -28.98
CA LYS A 3 -48.70 32.29 -28.84
C LYS A 3 -48.71 31.31 -27.70
N ASN A 4 -48.70 30.03 -28.02
CA ASN A 4 -48.43 28.93 -27.14
C ASN A 4 -46.94 28.95 -26.77
N LEU A 5 -46.64 28.89 -25.48
CA LEU A 5 -45.31 28.70 -24.92
C LEU A 5 -45.16 27.23 -24.52
N PHE A 6 -44.43 26.46 -25.32
CA PHE A 6 -44.03 25.11 -25.00
C PHE A 6 -42.82 25.18 -24.03
N LEU A 7 -43.03 24.73 -22.78
CA LEU A 7 -41.95 24.41 -21.87
C LEU A 7 -41.42 23.01 -22.24
N THR A 8 -40.25 22.98 -22.84
CA THR A 8 -39.48 21.73 -23.00
C THR A 8 -38.75 21.39 -21.72
N LEU A 9 -39.22 20.36 -21.04
CA LEU A 9 -38.53 19.71 -19.94
C LEU A 9 -37.34 18.94 -20.54
N SER A 10 -36.11 19.45 -20.39
CA SER A 10 -34.89 18.72 -20.74
C SER A 10 -34.60 17.69 -19.65
N ALA A 11 -34.99 16.46 -19.88
CA ALA A 11 -34.52 15.32 -19.14
C ALA A 11 -33.03 15.10 -19.44
N PHE A 12 -32.15 15.44 -18.52
CA PHE A 12 -30.77 14.97 -18.56
C PHE A 12 -30.75 13.48 -18.24
N LEU A 13 -30.86 12.65 -19.26
CA LEU A 13 -30.41 11.27 -19.22
C LEU A 13 -28.86 11.32 -19.16
N PHE A 14 -28.28 10.96 -18.04
CA PHE A 14 -26.88 10.55 -17.99
C PHE A 14 -26.75 9.20 -18.72
N LEU A 15 -26.60 9.28 -20.04
CA LEU A 15 -26.05 8.18 -20.83
C LEU A 15 -24.56 8.09 -20.48
N PHE A 16 -24.19 7.14 -19.63
CA PHE A 16 -22.81 6.69 -19.57
C PHE A 16 -22.43 6.15 -20.96
N PRO A 17 -21.35 6.62 -21.57
CA PRO A 17 -20.91 6.07 -22.84
C PRO A 17 -20.49 4.60 -22.65
N LEU A 18 -21.17 3.70 -23.34
CA LEU A 18 -20.89 2.28 -23.47
C LEU A 18 -19.68 2.04 -24.39
N SER A 19 -18.55 2.59 -24.07
CA SER A 19 -17.19 2.24 -24.53
C SER A 19 -16.22 3.29 -23.99
N GLY A 20 -16.04 3.34 -22.68
CA GLY A 20 -14.99 4.13 -22.07
C GLY A 20 -13.65 3.41 -22.27
N LYS A 21 -12.69 4.03 -22.95
CA LYS A 21 -11.29 3.63 -22.86
C LYS A 21 -10.91 3.73 -21.39
N ALA A 22 -10.63 2.61 -20.74
CA ALA A 22 -10.10 2.60 -19.39
C ALA A 22 -8.62 3.01 -19.47
N THR A 23 -8.36 4.31 -19.44
CA THR A 23 -7.00 4.86 -19.33
C THR A 23 -6.90 5.57 -17.99
N GLY A 24 -5.86 5.25 -17.23
CA GLY A 24 -5.44 6.08 -16.11
C GLY A 24 -5.07 7.47 -16.64
N THR A 25 -5.34 8.51 -15.87
CA THR A 25 -5.04 9.89 -16.26
C THR A 25 -3.86 10.46 -15.47
N TYR A 26 -3.46 9.79 -14.40
CA TYR A 26 -2.39 10.19 -13.50
C TYR A 26 -1.17 9.29 -13.69
N ARG A 27 0.00 9.91 -13.89
CA ARG A 27 1.29 9.21 -13.86
C ARG A 27 1.94 9.47 -12.52
N THR A 28 2.20 8.42 -11.78
CA THR A 28 2.97 8.49 -10.54
C THR A 28 4.42 8.85 -10.83
N GLU A 29 5.06 9.58 -9.95
CA GLU A 29 6.50 9.79 -10.00
C GLU A 29 7.17 8.73 -9.12
N THR A 30 8.07 7.95 -9.68
CA THR A 30 8.81 6.91 -8.96
C THR A 30 10.08 7.50 -8.36
N SER A 31 10.23 7.38 -7.04
CA SER A 31 11.52 7.62 -6.40
C SER A 31 12.41 6.38 -6.51
N VAL A 32 13.69 6.60 -6.79
CA VAL A 32 14.71 5.55 -6.91
C VAL A 32 15.81 5.85 -5.91
N ALA A 33 16.07 4.93 -4.98
CA ALA A 33 17.07 5.13 -3.92
C ALA A 33 16.93 6.48 -3.19
N GLY A 34 15.68 6.91 -2.92
CA GLY A 34 15.38 8.13 -2.19
C GLY A 34 15.46 9.44 -2.99
N PHE A 35 15.53 9.38 -4.32
CA PHE A 35 15.47 10.57 -5.18
C PHE A 35 14.61 10.32 -6.43
N ILE A 36 14.03 11.38 -6.98
CA ILE A 36 13.42 11.40 -8.30
C ILE A 36 14.46 11.90 -9.29
N GLN A 37 14.51 11.30 -10.49
CA GLN A 37 15.49 11.67 -11.50
C GLN A 37 15.39 13.15 -11.88
N LEU A 38 16.53 13.86 -11.83
CA LEU A 38 16.65 15.24 -12.25
C LEU A 38 17.22 15.28 -13.67
N PRO A 39 16.44 15.70 -14.67
CA PRO A 39 16.92 15.74 -16.06
C PRO A 39 18.21 16.57 -16.21
N GLY A 40 19.18 16.00 -16.93
CA GLY A 40 20.46 16.63 -17.18
C GLY A 40 21.34 16.83 -15.93
N SER A 41 21.12 16.03 -14.87
CA SER A 41 21.96 16.06 -13.68
C SER A 41 23.33 15.36 -13.88
N GLY A 42 23.41 14.44 -14.84
CA GLY A 42 24.55 13.54 -15.03
C GLY A 42 24.37 12.18 -14.38
N ARG A 43 23.47 12.02 -13.40
CA ARG A 43 23.05 10.73 -12.85
C ARG A 43 22.13 10.03 -13.84
N GLN A 44 22.36 8.72 -14.05
CA GLN A 44 21.54 7.90 -14.93
C GLN A 44 20.90 6.77 -14.12
N VAL A 45 19.66 6.44 -14.47
CA VAL A 45 18.90 5.34 -13.86
C VAL A 45 18.41 4.43 -14.98
N TYR A 46 18.53 3.14 -14.75
CA TYR A 46 18.03 2.10 -15.64
C TYR A 46 17.13 1.16 -14.84
N ASP A 47 16.03 0.78 -15.46
CA ASP A 47 15.16 -0.25 -14.93
C ASP A 47 15.84 -1.62 -15.07
N PHE A 48 16.15 -2.23 -13.93
CA PHE A 48 16.83 -3.52 -13.83
C PHE A 48 15.84 -4.66 -13.50
N ASN A 49 14.53 -4.40 -13.54
CA ASN A 49 13.49 -5.36 -13.20
C ASN A 49 13.35 -6.49 -14.22
N PRO A 50 13.30 -6.26 -15.57
CA PRO A 50 13.01 -7.33 -16.51
C PRO A 50 14.18 -8.25 -16.79
N GLY A 51 13.89 -9.46 -17.23
CA GLY A 51 14.90 -10.39 -17.80
C GLY A 51 15.69 -11.22 -16.79
N TRP A 52 15.18 -11.44 -15.59
CA TRP A 52 15.75 -12.39 -14.66
C TRP A 52 15.39 -13.83 -15.07
N ARG A 53 16.38 -14.74 -14.97
CA ARG A 53 16.18 -16.18 -15.02
C ARG A 53 15.93 -16.67 -13.60
N PHE A 54 14.78 -17.28 -13.36
CA PHE A 54 14.32 -17.71 -12.04
C PHE A 54 14.27 -19.23 -11.92
N PHE A 55 14.73 -19.73 -10.78
CA PHE A 55 14.65 -21.15 -10.42
C PHE A 55 14.19 -21.29 -8.98
N LYS A 56 13.09 -22.03 -8.77
CA LYS A 56 12.57 -22.37 -7.46
C LYS A 56 13.30 -23.59 -6.89
N GLY A 57 14.01 -23.39 -5.80
CA GLY A 57 14.85 -24.42 -5.15
C GLY A 57 16.34 -24.07 -5.21
N ASP A 58 17.16 -24.92 -4.58
CA ASP A 58 18.61 -24.81 -4.64
C ASP A 58 19.18 -25.76 -5.72
N ILE A 59 20.16 -25.28 -6.44
CA ILE A 59 20.85 -26.05 -7.48
C ILE A 59 22.33 -25.70 -7.52
N SER A 60 23.18 -26.71 -7.42
CA SER A 60 24.64 -26.55 -7.41
C SER A 60 25.15 -25.96 -8.71
N GLY A 61 26.05 -25.01 -8.62
CA GLY A 61 26.69 -24.36 -9.76
C GLY A 61 25.94 -23.18 -10.36
N ALA A 62 24.75 -22.87 -9.83
CA ALA A 62 23.92 -21.74 -10.30
C ALA A 62 24.63 -20.38 -10.23
N GLU A 63 25.63 -20.24 -9.39
CA GLU A 63 26.50 -19.06 -9.29
C GLU A 63 27.46 -18.90 -10.45
N THR A 64 27.79 -19.98 -11.18
CA THR A 64 28.87 -20.00 -12.17
C THR A 64 28.45 -19.43 -13.53
N VAL A 65 29.42 -18.85 -14.27
CA VAL A 65 29.16 -18.24 -15.59
C VAL A 65 28.72 -19.28 -16.62
N ASN A 66 29.25 -20.49 -16.53
CA ASN A 66 29.03 -21.57 -17.52
C ASN A 66 27.76 -22.39 -17.23
N PHE A 67 27.02 -22.09 -16.15
CA PHE A 67 25.79 -22.79 -15.86
C PHE A 67 24.76 -22.51 -16.95
N ASP A 68 24.08 -23.56 -17.45
CA ASP A 68 23.02 -23.42 -18.45
C ASP A 68 21.68 -23.09 -17.80
N ASP A 69 21.29 -21.82 -17.85
CA ASP A 69 20.03 -21.30 -17.31
C ASP A 69 18.93 -21.10 -18.39
N ARG A 70 19.11 -21.60 -19.61
CA ARG A 70 18.15 -21.44 -20.72
C ARG A 70 16.82 -22.16 -20.48
N SER A 71 16.78 -23.13 -19.57
CA SER A 71 15.55 -23.81 -19.15
C SER A 71 14.81 -23.09 -18.01
N TRP A 72 15.37 -22.02 -17.44
CA TRP A 72 14.78 -21.32 -16.33
C TRP A 72 13.66 -20.37 -16.81
N GLU A 73 12.70 -20.12 -15.93
CA GLU A 73 11.64 -19.15 -16.21
C GLU A 73 12.23 -17.74 -16.35
N VAL A 74 11.71 -16.96 -17.30
CA VAL A 74 12.06 -15.53 -17.42
C VAL A 74 11.02 -14.71 -16.72
N VAL A 75 11.45 -13.92 -15.75
CA VAL A 75 10.58 -13.11 -14.91
C VAL A 75 11.04 -11.64 -14.88
N SER A 76 10.11 -10.76 -14.48
CA SER A 76 10.38 -9.37 -14.10
C SER A 76 10.11 -9.20 -12.62
N THR A 77 10.95 -8.44 -11.91
CA THR A 77 10.65 -7.98 -10.54
C THR A 77 9.76 -6.73 -10.58
N PRO A 78 8.93 -6.48 -9.58
CA PRO A 78 8.62 -7.29 -8.38
C PRO A 78 8.13 -8.70 -8.72
N HIS A 79 8.72 -9.72 -8.09
CA HIS A 79 8.43 -11.13 -8.39
C HIS A 79 8.16 -11.94 -7.12
N THR A 80 7.10 -12.76 -7.12
CA THR A 80 6.82 -13.75 -6.08
C THR A 80 7.31 -15.14 -6.51
N VAL A 81 7.80 -15.91 -5.55
CA VAL A 81 8.33 -17.27 -5.83
C VAL A 81 7.27 -18.20 -6.43
N GLU A 82 6.03 -18.04 -5.98
CA GLU A 82 4.88 -18.77 -6.55
C GLU A 82 3.59 -17.96 -6.44
N LEU A 83 2.69 -18.20 -7.39
CA LEU A 83 1.34 -17.68 -7.31
C LEU A 83 0.49 -18.58 -6.40
N MET A 84 -0.30 -17.98 -5.53
CA MET A 84 -1.15 -18.69 -4.58
C MET A 84 -2.62 -18.32 -4.77
N PRO A 85 -3.56 -19.20 -4.36
CA PRO A 85 -4.97 -18.81 -4.30
C PRO A 85 -5.16 -17.53 -3.50
N ALA A 86 -6.14 -16.71 -3.86
CA ALA A 86 -6.40 -15.42 -3.21
C ALA A 86 -6.61 -15.53 -1.69
N GLU A 87 -7.21 -16.65 -1.26
CA GLU A 87 -7.53 -16.92 0.15
C GLU A 87 -6.64 -18.03 0.75
N ALA A 88 -5.42 -18.19 0.23
CA ALA A 88 -4.48 -19.18 0.76
C ALA A 88 -3.86 -18.68 2.07
N SER A 89 -4.23 -19.30 3.17
CA SER A 89 -3.67 -19.09 4.51
C SER A 89 -3.17 -20.42 5.10
N GLY A 90 -2.62 -20.41 6.30
CA GLY A 90 -2.08 -21.59 6.96
C GLY A 90 -0.69 -21.95 6.45
N CYS A 91 0.16 -20.96 6.25
CA CYS A 91 1.57 -21.12 5.89
C CYS A 91 1.78 -21.97 4.62
N ARG A 92 1.01 -21.67 3.57
CA ARG A 92 1.05 -22.42 2.28
C ARG A 92 2.06 -21.86 1.29
N ASN A 93 2.65 -20.70 1.57
CA ASN A 93 3.67 -20.08 0.74
C ASN A 93 4.95 -20.91 0.73
N TYR A 94 5.69 -20.82 -0.35
CA TYR A 94 7.01 -21.43 -0.44
C TYR A 94 7.98 -20.84 0.58
N GLN A 95 8.70 -21.71 1.28
CA GLN A 95 9.77 -21.36 2.21
C GLN A 95 11.01 -22.14 1.85
N GLY A 96 12.05 -21.44 1.49
CA GLY A 96 13.28 -22.07 1.05
C GLY A 96 14.10 -21.24 0.05
N PRO A 97 15.21 -21.81 -0.43
CA PRO A 97 16.10 -21.16 -1.36
C PRO A 97 15.51 -21.05 -2.76
N VAL A 98 15.86 -19.98 -3.45
CA VAL A 98 15.60 -19.75 -4.87
C VAL A 98 16.78 -19.05 -5.51
N TRP A 99 16.90 -19.15 -6.83
CA TRP A 99 17.93 -18.49 -7.59
C TRP A 99 17.34 -17.52 -8.61
N TYR A 100 17.98 -16.36 -8.73
CA TYR A 100 17.78 -15.40 -9.80
C TYR A 100 19.11 -15.20 -10.52
N ARG A 101 19.10 -15.24 -11.85
CA ARG A 101 20.28 -14.99 -12.68
C ARG A 101 19.93 -13.94 -13.72
N LYS A 102 20.80 -12.95 -13.88
CA LYS A 102 20.60 -11.89 -14.85
C LYS A 102 21.85 -11.65 -15.67
N HIS A 103 21.70 -11.78 -16.96
CA HIS A 103 22.70 -11.41 -17.95
C HIS A 103 22.42 -10.00 -18.42
N PHE A 104 23.45 -9.16 -18.45
CA PHE A 104 23.31 -7.76 -18.87
C PHE A 104 24.64 -7.21 -19.39
N VAL A 105 24.54 -6.16 -20.21
CA VAL A 105 25.68 -5.34 -20.63
C VAL A 105 25.60 -4.02 -19.93
N VAL A 106 26.67 -3.59 -19.27
CA VAL A 106 26.71 -2.26 -18.65
C VAL A 106 26.62 -1.20 -19.75
N PRO A 107 25.66 -0.27 -19.69
CA PRO A 107 25.46 0.71 -20.77
C PRO A 107 26.73 1.50 -21.09
N ALA A 108 27.07 1.62 -22.35
CA ALA A 108 28.32 2.25 -22.82
C ALA A 108 28.42 3.74 -22.44
N GLU A 109 27.27 4.41 -22.33
CA GLU A 109 27.14 5.81 -21.92
C GLU A 109 27.52 6.06 -20.46
N THR A 110 27.63 5.02 -19.63
CA THR A 110 28.08 5.12 -18.23
C THR A 110 29.61 5.20 -18.10
N LYS A 111 30.34 5.33 -19.21
CA LYS A 111 31.80 5.40 -19.21
C LYS A 111 32.33 6.48 -18.29
N GLY A 112 33.19 6.07 -17.36
CA GLY A 112 33.81 6.94 -16.35
C GLY A 112 32.93 7.25 -15.16
N GLN A 113 31.74 6.63 -15.09
CA GLN A 113 30.85 6.68 -13.94
C GLN A 113 31.04 5.46 -13.02
N ARG A 114 30.58 5.58 -11.79
CA ARG A 114 30.39 4.45 -10.88
C ARG A 114 29.01 3.86 -11.13
N VAL A 115 28.95 2.55 -11.23
CA VAL A 115 27.71 1.83 -11.51
C VAL A 115 27.38 0.92 -10.34
N SER A 116 26.15 1.01 -9.85
CA SER A 116 25.63 0.18 -8.77
C SER A 116 24.26 -0.41 -9.11
N ILE A 117 23.94 -1.55 -8.47
CA ILE A 117 22.61 -2.16 -8.48
C ILE A 117 22.00 -1.96 -7.11
N HIS A 118 20.84 -1.30 -7.09
CA HIS A 118 20.06 -1.02 -5.89
C HIS A 118 18.84 -1.95 -5.86
N PHE A 119 18.76 -2.77 -4.83
CA PHE A 119 17.60 -3.62 -4.52
C PHE A 119 16.76 -2.94 -3.46
N GLU A 120 15.49 -2.67 -3.73
CA GLU A 120 14.61 -2.06 -2.73
C GLU A 120 14.22 -3.03 -1.62
N ALA A 121 14.05 -4.31 -1.93
CA ALA A 121 14.01 -5.41 -0.96
C ALA A 121 14.00 -6.78 -1.66
N ALA A 122 14.52 -7.78 -0.95
CA ALA A 122 14.33 -9.20 -1.21
C ALA A 122 14.13 -9.92 0.13
N MET A 123 13.27 -10.95 0.19
CA MET A 123 12.88 -11.54 1.47
C MET A 123 13.93 -12.52 2.01
N GLY A 124 14.38 -12.29 3.25
CA GLY A 124 15.16 -13.22 4.02
C GLY A 124 16.69 -13.00 3.88
N LYS A 125 17.41 -14.02 3.44
CA LYS A 125 18.85 -14.00 3.25
C LYS A 125 19.19 -13.95 1.76
N GLN A 126 20.10 -13.05 1.36
CA GLN A 126 20.58 -12.91 -0.01
C GLN A 126 22.09 -13.12 -0.09
N ILE A 127 22.53 -13.91 -1.09
CA ILE A 127 23.96 -14.05 -1.44
C ILE A 127 24.13 -13.68 -2.91
N LEU A 128 24.98 -12.70 -3.18
CA LEU A 128 25.20 -12.16 -4.51
C LEU A 128 26.52 -12.66 -5.11
N TYR A 129 26.46 -13.07 -6.37
CA TYR A 129 27.61 -13.51 -7.14
C TYR A 129 27.70 -12.70 -8.42
N LEU A 130 28.87 -12.11 -8.68
CA LEU A 130 29.15 -11.39 -9.91
C LEU A 130 30.17 -12.18 -10.73
N ASN A 131 29.81 -12.58 -11.95
CA ASN A 131 30.62 -13.37 -12.85
C ASN A 131 31.20 -14.64 -12.19
N GLY A 132 30.36 -15.33 -11.38
CA GLY A 132 30.69 -16.55 -10.66
C GLY A 132 31.44 -16.36 -9.33
N LYS A 133 31.78 -15.13 -8.96
CA LYS A 133 32.48 -14.83 -7.71
C LYS A 133 31.49 -14.33 -6.67
N ARG A 134 31.46 -14.95 -5.47
CA ARG A 134 30.68 -14.42 -4.32
C ARG A 134 31.24 -13.06 -3.91
N ILE A 135 30.38 -12.07 -3.80
CA ILE A 135 30.78 -10.67 -3.59
C ILE A 135 30.12 -10.02 -2.38
N GLN A 136 28.85 -10.36 -2.08
CA GLN A 136 28.09 -9.73 -1.00
C GLN A 136 27.10 -10.70 -0.39
N GLU A 137 26.80 -10.50 0.89
CA GLU A 137 25.69 -11.13 1.60
C GLU A 137 24.86 -10.02 2.26
N HIS A 138 23.53 -10.12 2.15
CA HIS A 138 22.60 -9.26 2.86
C HIS A 138 21.61 -10.11 3.65
N ILE A 139 21.20 -9.61 4.81
CA ILE A 139 20.23 -10.24 5.69
C ILE A 139 19.17 -9.21 6.07
N GLY A 140 17.95 -9.51 5.78
CA GLY A 140 16.79 -8.68 6.02
C GLY A 140 15.74 -8.88 4.93
N GLY A 141 14.53 -8.34 5.11
CA GLY A 141 13.45 -8.59 4.17
C GLY A 141 12.75 -7.33 3.66
N TYR A 142 12.98 -6.16 4.27
CA TYR A 142 12.10 -5.00 4.07
C TYR A 142 12.82 -3.68 3.77
N LEU A 143 14.14 -3.68 3.82
CA LEU A 143 14.98 -2.50 3.60
C LEU A 143 15.92 -2.71 2.43
N PRO A 144 16.35 -1.64 1.76
CA PRO A 144 17.17 -1.76 0.57
C PRO A 144 18.61 -2.09 0.88
N PHE A 145 19.29 -2.60 -0.14
CA PHE A 145 20.75 -2.78 -0.16
C PHE A 145 21.31 -2.51 -1.57
N THR A 146 22.55 -2.10 -1.62
CA THR A 146 23.17 -1.69 -2.88
C THR A 146 24.47 -2.49 -3.13
N LEU A 147 24.66 -2.93 -4.37
CA LEU A 147 25.86 -3.56 -4.87
C LEU A 147 26.62 -2.59 -5.79
N ASP A 148 27.79 -2.13 -5.39
CA ASP A 148 28.64 -1.30 -6.24
C ASP A 148 29.50 -2.18 -7.18
N LEU A 149 29.10 -2.24 -8.45
CA LEU A 149 29.76 -3.03 -9.48
C LEU A 149 31.19 -2.51 -9.78
N THR A 150 31.38 -1.20 -9.71
CA THR A 150 32.66 -0.55 -10.03
C THR A 150 33.77 -0.97 -9.07
N THR A 151 33.45 -1.23 -7.81
CA THR A 151 34.37 -1.73 -6.79
C THR A 151 34.93 -3.12 -7.18
N TYR A 152 34.19 -3.88 -7.97
CA TYR A 152 34.61 -5.20 -8.48
C TYR A 152 35.24 -5.14 -9.87
N GLY A 153 35.56 -3.93 -10.36
CA GLY A 153 36.30 -3.72 -11.62
C GLY A 153 35.42 -3.71 -12.87
N VAL A 154 34.07 -3.71 -12.71
CA VAL A 154 33.13 -3.64 -13.84
C VAL A 154 33.18 -2.26 -14.48
N GLN A 155 33.19 -2.21 -15.80
CA GLN A 155 33.27 -1.01 -16.61
C GLN A 155 32.12 -0.94 -17.63
N ALA A 156 31.87 0.26 -18.18
CA ALA A 156 30.95 0.46 -19.27
C ALA A 156 31.27 -0.44 -20.48
N GLY A 157 30.29 -1.15 -20.99
CA GLY A 157 30.42 -2.11 -22.11
C GLY A 157 30.72 -3.54 -21.66
N ASP A 158 31.00 -3.80 -20.39
CA ASP A 158 31.23 -5.16 -19.92
C ASP A 158 29.93 -5.99 -19.94
N SER A 159 30.06 -7.23 -20.42
CA SER A 159 29.00 -8.25 -20.28
C SER A 159 29.14 -8.93 -18.93
N CYS A 160 28.10 -8.93 -18.14
CA CYS A 160 28.10 -9.39 -16.77
C CYS A 160 26.99 -10.43 -16.52
N LEU A 161 27.27 -11.31 -15.57
CA LEU A 161 26.28 -12.18 -14.93
C LEU A 161 26.15 -11.78 -13.46
N LEU A 162 24.96 -11.39 -13.04
CA LEU A 162 24.61 -11.30 -11.63
C LEU A 162 23.73 -12.50 -11.26
N ALA A 163 24.22 -13.34 -10.34
CA ALA A 163 23.44 -14.42 -9.75
C ALA A 163 23.12 -14.09 -8.29
N VAL A 164 21.86 -14.25 -7.90
CA VAL A 164 21.36 -13.93 -6.56
C VAL A 164 20.66 -15.16 -5.99
N PHE A 165 21.23 -15.70 -4.93
CA PHE A 165 20.58 -16.69 -4.09
C PHE A 165 19.70 -15.94 -3.07
N VAL A 166 18.44 -16.34 -2.94
CA VAL A 166 17.49 -15.76 -1.99
C VAL A 166 16.85 -16.88 -1.19
N ASP A 167 16.79 -16.75 0.14
CA ASP A 167 16.17 -17.75 1.01
C ASP A 167 15.28 -17.09 2.04
N ASN A 168 13.98 -17.41 2.04
CA ASN A 168 12.97 -16.95 2.98
C ASN A 168 12.59 -18.00 4.04
N SER A 169 13.44 -19.01 4.26
CA SER A 169 13.24 -19.99 5.33
C SER A 169 13.20 -19.32 6.70
N ASP A 170 12.53 -19.99 7.63
CA ASP A 170 12.51 -19.55 9.03
C ASP A 170 13.93 -19.47 9.60
N ASP A 171 14.33 -18.30 10.05
CA ASP A 171 15.62 -18.08 10.73
C ASP A 171 15.44 -17.19 11.97
N LYS A 172 15.78 -17.75 13.14
CA LYS A 172 15.65 -17.07 14.42
C LYS A 172 16.79 -16.09 14.72
N SER A 173 17.83 -16.08 13.92
CA SER A 173 19.06 -15.30 14.18
C SER A 173 18.97 -13.84 13.77
N TYR A 174 18.00 -13.48 12.90
CA TYR A 174 17.81 -12.12 12.43
C TYR A 174 16.33 -11.72 12.37
N PRO A 175 16.00 -10.40 12.40
CA PRO A 175 14.62 -9.92 12.33
C PRO A 175 13.95 -10.25 10.96
N PRO A 176 12.66 -10.58 10.97
CA PRO A 176 11.73 -10.59 12.11
C PRO A 176 11.82 -11.82 13.00
N GLY A 177 12.50 -12.90 12.63
CA GLY A 177 12.88 -14.06 13.44
C GLY A 177 11.77 -15.02 13.84
N LYS A 178 10.51 -14.57 13.85
CA LYS A 178 9.35 -15.39 14.21
C LYS A 178 9.06 -16.39 13.10
N ARG A 179 8.75 -17.64 13.44
CA ARG A 179 8.42 -18.67 12.47
C ARG A 179 7.13 -18.36 11.71
N GLN A 180 7.11 -18.61 10.41
CA GLN A 180 6.01 -18.23 9.53
C GLN A 180 4.68 -18.89 9.92
N TYR A 181 4.69 -20.13 10.35
CA TYR A 181 3.46 -20.82 10.77
C TYR A 181 2.86 -20.30 12.10
N THR A 182 3.51 -19.33 12.75
CA THR A 182 3.00 -18.63 13.95
C THR A 182 2.72 -17.15 13.69
N LEU A 183 2.82 -16.70 12.44
CA LEU A 183 2.60 -15.31 12.06
C LEU A 183 1.13 -15.03 11.71
N ASP A 184 0.67 -13.81 12.00
CA ASP A 184 -0.60 -13.29 11.50
C ASP A 184 -0.49 -12.67 10.08
N PHE A 185 0.62 -12.90 9.41
CA PHE A 185 0.90 -12.52 8.03
C PHE A 185 1.91 -13.48 7.42
N THR A 186 2.41 -13.21 6.20
CA THR A 186 3.24 -14.15 5.45
C THR A 186 4.52 -13.49 4.95
N TYR A 187 5.67 -14.18 5.04
CA TYR A 187 6.92 -13.76 4.40
C TYR A 187 6.99 -14.34 2.97
N HIS A 188 6.35 -13.66 2.03
CA HIS A 188 6.42 -14.07 0.62
C HIS A 188 7.85 -13.92 0.10
N GLY A 189 8.43 -15.02 -0.40
CA GLY A 189 9.81 -15.06 -0.87
C GLY A 189 10.02 -14.37 -2.21
N GLY A 190 11.29 -14.16 -2.55
CA GLY A 190 11.75 -13.62 -3.84
C GLY A 190 12.25 -12.16 -3.76
N ILE A 191 12.63 -11.64 -4.92
CA ILE A 191 12.93 -10.21 -5.13
C ILE A 191 11.58 -9.53 -5.41
N TYR A 192 10.90 -9.12 -4.35
CA TYR A 192 9.50 -8.71 -4.40
C TYR A 192 9.28 -7.19 -4.50
N ARG A 193 10.37 -6.41 -4.58
CA ARG A 193 10.38 -4.96 -4.89
C ARG A 193 11.30 -4.69 -6.08
N ASP A 194 11.34 -3.44 -6.49
CA ASP A 194 12.10 -3.00 -7.65
C ASP A 194 13.62 -3.18 -7.49
N VAL A 195 14.27 -3.35 -8.63
CA VAL A 195 15.73 -3.36 -8.76
C VAL A 195 16.14 -2.31 -9.79
N TRP A 196 17.07 -1.45 -9.42
CA TRP A 196 17.54 -0.34 -10.24
C TRP A 196 19.05 -0.42 -10.51
N MET A 197 19.48 -0.09 -11.72
CA MET A 197 20.88 0.21 -11.97
C MET A 197 21.07 1.73 -11.96
N ILE A 198 22.02 2.21 -11.17
CA ILE A 198 22.30 3.64 -11.02
C ILE A 198 23.74 3.90 -11.42
N ALA A 199 23.93 4.85 -12.33
CA ALA A 199 25.25 5.31 -12.74
C ALA A 199 25.42 6.79 -12.37
N LYS A 200 26.52 7.09 -11.68
CA LYS A 200 26.81 8.45 -11.15
C LYS A 200 28.31 8.78 -11.25
N SER A 201 28.62 10.06 -11.23
CA SER A 201 30.01 10.53 -11.21
C SER A 201 30.79 9.96 -10.03
N PRO A 202 32.12 9.71 -10.15
CA PRO A 202 32.96 9.37 -8.99
C PRO A 202 32.99 10.44 -7.89
N ILE A 203 32.61 11.67 -8.22
CA ILE A 203 32.27 12.66 -7.19
C ILE A 203 30.77 12.89 -7.26
N SER A 204 30.06 12.48 -6.23
CA SER A 204 28.59 12.38 -6.26
C SER A 204 27.96 12.64 -4.91
N ILE A 205 26.65 12.90 -4.91
CA ILE A 205 25.82 12.84 -3.70
C ILE A 205 25.78 11.38 -3.24
N THR A 206 26.05 11.16 -1.95
CA THR A 206 26.03 9.81 -1.37
C THR A 206 24.62 9.21 -1.34
N ASP A 207 24.54 7.89 -1.14
CA ASP A 207 23.30 7.24 -0.76
C ASP A 207 23.04 7.44 0.74
N ALA A 208 21.79 7.61 1.12
CA ALA A 208 21.40 7.91 2.50
C ALA A 208 21.71 6.75 3.48
N ILE A 209 21.58 5.51 3.00
CA ILE A 209 21.80 4.29 3.81
C ILE A 209 23.26 3.87 3.73
N GLU A 210 23.81 3.70 2.53
CA GLU A 210 25.15 3.19 2.30
C GLU A 210 26.24 4.12 2.84
N SER A 211 25.95 5.41 2.95
CA SER A 211 26.86 6.37 3.57
C SER A 211 27.14 6.07 5.04
N GLN A 212 26.20 5.51 5.77
CA GLN A 212 26.26 5.23 7.21
C GLN A 212 26.55 6.46 8.07
N THR A 213 26.33 7.66 7.55
CA THR A 213 26.53 8.93 8.27
C THR A 213 25.28 9.25 9.12
N VAL A 214 25.46 9.35 10.43
CA VAL A 214 24.39 9.72 11.37
C VAL A 214 23.85 11.10 11.05
N ALA A 215 22.53 11.24 10.95
CA ALA A 215 21.83 12.46 10.53
C ALA A 215 22.42 13.07 9.24
N GLY A 216 23.00 12.24 8.38
CA GLY A 216 23.67 12.59 7.13
C GLY A 216 23.35 11.58 6.03
N GLY A 217 24.20 11.56 4.98
CA GLY A 217 24.01 10.72 3.81
C GLY A 217 22.95 11.30 2.85
N GLY A 218 23.23 11.25 1.55
CA GLY A 218 22.32 11.73 0.53
C GLY A 218 21.94 13.20 0.67
N VAL A 219 20.68 13.48 0.42
CA VAL A 219 20.04 14.77 0.69
C VAL A 219 19.11 14.62 1.88
N PHE A 220 19.33 15.39 2.93
CA PHE A 220 18.46 15.42 4.10
C PHE A 220 17.83 16.80 4.25
N VAL A 221 16.50 16.89 4.20
CA VAL A 221 15.75 18.13 4.30
C VAL A 221 14.97 18.17 5.61
N HIS A 222 15.13 19.25 6.35
CA HIS A 222 14.34 19.54 7.53
C HIS A 222 13.87 21.00 7.53
N PHE A 223 12.99 21.33 8.45
CA PHE A 223 12.38 22.66 8.49
C PHE A 223 12.51 23.28 9.87
N ASP A 224 12.80 24.57 9.90
CA ASP A 224 12.84 25.37 11.10
C ASP A 224 11.89 26.56 11.00
N GLN A 225 11.45 27.11 12.14
CA GLN A 225 10.66 28.35 12.25
C GLN A 225 9.41 28.31 11.34
N ILE A 226 8.67 27.21 11.36
CA ILE A 226 7.50 27.01 10.50
C ILE A 226 6.31 27.82 11.00
N SER A 227 5.72 28.61 10.10
CA SER A 227 4.49 29.35 10.32
C SER A 227 3.74 29.57 9.00
N GLU A 228 2.51 30.07 9.05
CA GLU A 228 1.78 30.51 7.85
C GLU A 228 2.49 31.66 7.10
N LYS A 229 3.36 32.42 7.76
CA LYS A 229 4.07 33.59 7.17
C LYS A 229 5.42 33.23 6.58
N SER A 230 6.13 32.30 7.19
CA SER A 230 7.46 31.89 6.73
C SER A 230 7.85 30.52 7.25
N ALA A 231 8.77 29.86 6.52
CA ALA A 231 9.45 28.65 6.95
C ALA A 231 10.90 28.69 6.48
N GLN A 232 11.82 28.15 7.27
CA GLN A 232 13.20 27.88 6.87
C GLN A 232 13.30 26.44 6.35
N VAL A 233 13.72 26.30 5.10
CA VAL A 233 14.03 25.00 4.48
C VAL A 233 15.52 24.78 4.62
N CYS A 234 15.92 23.81 5.40
CA CYS A 234 17.29 23.42 5.68
C CYS A 234 17.63 22.18 4.86
N VAL A 235 18.69 22.23 4.06
CA VAL A 235 19.11 21.13 3.17
C VAL A 235 20.55 20.76 3.50
N ASN A 236 20.76 19.55 3.97
CA ASN A 236 22.05 18.92 4.19
C ASN A 236 22.33 17.99 3.01
N THR A 237 23.34 18.31 2.20
CA THR A 237 23.76 17.46 1.07
C THR A 237 25.13 16.90 1.37
N GLU A 238 25.21 15.55 1.46
CA GLU A 238 26.48 14.88 1.62
C GLU A 238 27.08 14.49 0.26
N VAL A 239 28.33 14.86 0.05
CA VAL A 239 29.06 14.57 -1.19
C VAL A 239 30.30 13.76 -0.85
N GLN A 240 30.57 12.74 -1.65
CA GLN A 240 31.78 11.91 -1.59
C GLN A 240 32.64 12.10 -2.84
N ASN A 241 33.97 12.14 -2.65
CA ASN A 241 34.94 12.11 -3.74
C ASN A 241 35.66 10.75 -3.78
N GLU A 242 35.28 9.89 -4.72
CA GLU A 242 35.90 8.57 -4.93
C GLU A 242 37.00 8.60 -6.00
N ASN A 243 37.39 9.81 -6.48
CA ASN A 243 38.57 9.95 -7.33
C ASN A 243 39.86 9.79 -6.51
N THR A 244 40.95 9.48 -7.21
CA THR A 244 42.31 9.36 -6.61
C THR A 244 42.97 10.70 -6.30
N ARG A 245 42.33 11.83 -6.56
CA ARG A 245 42.82 13.20 -6.36
C ARG A 245 41.77 14.07 -5.69
N SER A 246 42.24 15.16 -5.09
CA SER A 246 41.34 16.21 -4.57
C SER A 246 40.54 16.86 -5.68
N GLU A 247 39.29 17.13 -5.41
CA GLU A 247 38.34 17.73 -6.35
C GLU A 247 37.56 18.90 -5.69
N SER A 248 37.12 19.83 -6.50
CA SER A 248 36.24 20.91 -6.05
C SER A 248 35.00 20.96 -6.90
N VAL A 249 33.85 21.02 -6.25
CA VAL A 249 32.54 21.09 -6.90
C VAL A 249 31.69 22.22 -6.34
N ILE A 250 30.69 22.64 -7.09
CA ILE A 250 29.65 23.53 -6.63
C ILE A 250 28.40 22.67 -6.35
N VAL A 251 27.86 22.81 -5.14
CA VAL A 251 26.55 22.26 -4.75
C VAL A 251 25.53 23.35 -4.96
N GLU A 252 24.69 23.19 -5.99
CA GLU A 252 23.58 24.09 -6.27
C GLU A 252 22.28 23.45 -5.79
N THR A 253 21.57 24.12 -4.88
CA THR A 253 20.26 23.69 -4.40
C THR A 253 19.20 24.68 -4.88
N THR A 254 18.18 24.16 -5.58
CA THR A 254 17.05 24.95 -6.08
C THR A 254 15.78 24.41 -5.47
N LEU A 255 15.05 25.27 -4.77
CA LEU A 255 13.70 24.97 -4.30
C LEU A 255 12.69 25.45 -5.33
N THR A 256 11.81 24.57 -5.77
CA THR A 256 10.68 24.88 -6.65
C THR A 256 9.35 24.56 -5.97
N ASP A 257 8.30 25.19 -6.45
CA ASP A 257 6.92 24.80 -6.14
C ASP A 257 6.50 23.52 -6.95
N ALA A 258 5.27 23.09 -6.76
CA ALA A 258 4.72 21.89 -7.44
C ALA A 258 4.71 22.04 -8.98
N ASP A 259 4.58 23.29 -9.48
CA ASP A 259 4.53 23.62 -10.90
C ASP A 259 5.92 23.82 -11.51
N GLY A 260 6.99 23.62 -10.73
CA GLY A 260 8.39 23.78 -11.15
C GLY A 260 8.89 25.23 -11.14
N LYS A 261 8.11 26.20 -10.64
CA LYS A 261 8.54 27.58 -10.51
C LYS A 261 9.59 27.71 -9.41
N ILE A 262 10.71 28.33 -9.72
CA ILE A 262 11.80 28.54 -8.77
C ILE A 262 11.37 29.52 -7.68
N ILE A 263 11.46 29.09 -6.42
CA ILE A 263 11.24 29.91 -5.23
C ILE A 263 12.57 30.49 -4.75
N ARG A 264 13.59 29.64 -4.63
CA ARG A 264 14.93 30.00 -4.20
C ARG A 264 15.98 29.15 -4.90
N ARG A 265 17.17 29.72 -5.08
CA ARG A 265 18.37 29.02 -5.51
C ARG A 265 19.55 29.51 -4.73
N ILE A 266 20.36 28.60 -4.23
CA ILE A 266 21.61 28.89 -3.52
C ILE A 266 22.68 27.92 -4.00
N SER A 267 23.94 28.35 -3.89
CA SER A 267 25.09 27.54 -4.28
C SER A 267 26.20 27.69 -3.24
N GLY A 268 26.96 26.64 -3.07
CA GLY A 268 28.12 26.61 -2.19
C GLY A 268 29.25 25.81 -2.83
N LYS A 269 30.49 26.23 -2.64
CA LYS A 269 31.69 25.53 -3.09
C LYS A 269 32.07 24.49 -2.03
N LEU A 270 32.40 23.28 -2.49
CA LEU A 270 32.87 22.20 -1.65
C LEU A 270 34.18 21.63 -2.24
N SER A 271 35.21 21.52 -1.42
CA SER A 271 36.48 20.88 -1.80
C SER A 271 36.67 19.62 -0.96
N LEU A 272 36.95 18.50 -1.62
CA LEU A 272 37.10 17.17 -1.01
C LEU A 272 38.44 16.56 -1.41
N GLN A 273 39.12 15.97 -0.45
CA GLN A 273 40.26 15.11 -0.70
C GLN A 273 39.80 13.79 -1.36
N SER A 274 40.74 13.00 -1.86
CA SER A 274 40.47 11.61 -2.31
C SER A 274 39.85 10.80 -1.16
N GLY A 275 38.75 10.11 -1.43
CA GLY A 275 38.02 9.29 -0.44
C GLY A 275 37.17 10.07 0.59
N GLU A 276 37.26 11.41 0.60
CA GLU A 276 36.60 12.21 1.61
C GLU A 276 35.08 12.37 1.37
N LYS A 277 34.31 12.35 2.47
CA LYS A 277 32.90 12.74 2.51
C LYS A 277 32.75 14.05 3.27
N LYS A 278 31.90 14.94 2.76
CA LYS A 278 31.55 16.21 3.42
C LYS A 278 30.09 16.55 3.26
N ILE A 279 29.50 17.14 4.30
CA ILE A 279 28.13 17.68 4.28
C ILE A 279 28.21 19.20 4.08
N ILE A 280 27.53 19.70 3.08
CA ILE A 280 27.23 21.13 2.95
C ILE A 280 25.82 21.38 3.48
N ARG A 281 25.70 22.41 4.35
CA ARG A 281 24.42 22.84 4.94
C ARG A 281 23.99 24.13 4.30
N GLN A 282 22.76 24.14 3.77
CA GLN A 282 22.18 25.27 3.05
C GLN A 282 20.80 25.59 3.60
N GLN A 283 20.46 26.87 3.72
CA GLN A 283 19.17 27.31 4.26
C GLN A 283 18.48 28.27 3.30
N MET A 284 17.18 28.14 3.16
CA MET A 284 16.35 28.96 2.28
C MET A 284 15.05 29.34 2.97
N GLU A 285 14.76 30.67 3.02
CA GLU A 285 13.48 31.16 3.51
C GLU A 285 12.40 31.02 2.44
N VAL A 286 11.24 30.45 2.81
CA VAL A 286 10.01 30.47 2.03
C VAL A 286 8.99 31.36 2.70
N LYS A 287 8.57 32.42 2.00
CA LYS A 287 7.53 33.35 2.48
C LYS A 287 6.16 32.84 2.10
N ASN A 288 5.20 32.91 3.05
CA ASN A 288 3.83 32.39 2.90
C ASN A 288 3.80 30.97 2.33
N PRO A 289 4.45 30.01 3.00
CA PRO A 289 4.52 28.65 2.49
C PRO A 289 3.13 28.01 2.39
N LYS A 290 2.91 27.22 1.35
CA LYS A 290 1.79 26.28 1.32
C LYS A 290 2.14 25.09 2.22
N LEU A 291 1.46 25.00 3.36
CA LEU A 291 1.74 23.97 4.35
C LEU A 291 1.09 22.66 3.94
N TRP A 292 1.82 21.55 4.10
CA TRP A 292 1.32 20.21 3.86
C TRP A 292 0.35 19.77 4.97
N SER A 293 -0.75 19.17 4.58
CA SER A 293 -1.70 18.52 5.48
C SER A 293 -2.44 17.38 4.75
N PRO A 294 -3.14 16.48 5.45
CA PRO A 294 -3.97 15.47 4.80
C PRO A 294 -4.97 16.00 3.77
N ASP A 295 -5.53 17.17 4.00
CA ASP A 295 -6.54 17.76 3.10
C ASP A 295 -5.92 18.59 1.98
N THR A 296 -4.70 19.07 2.17
CA THR A 296 -3.94 19.86 1.20
C THR A 296 -2.48 19.39 1.16
N PRO A 297 -2.21 18.24 0.54
CA PRO A 297 -0.89 17.61 0.55
C PRO A 297 0.07 18.28 -0.45
N TYR A 298 0.42 19.52 -0.19
CA TYR A 298 1.26 20.31 -1.08
C TYR A 298 2.74 19.95 -0.97
N LEU A 299 3.35 19.60 -2.11
CA LEU A 299 4.74 19.17 -2.19
C LEU A 299 5.59 20.18 -2.92
N TYR A 300 6.70 20.58 -2.30
CA TYR A 300 7.80 21.30 -2.92
C TYR A 300 8.85 20.32 -3.44
N ARG A 301 9.76 20.79 -4.30
CA ARG A 301 10.84 20.01 -4.87
C ARG A 301 12.18 20.67 -4.58
N VAL A 302 13.04 19.98 -3.86
CA VAL A 302 14.43 20.33 -3.65
C VAL A 302 15.25 19.65 -4.72
N GLN A 303 15.76 20.43 -5.69
CA GLN A 303 16.67 19.95 -6.72
C GLN A 303 18.09 20.20 -6.25
N SER A 304 18.86 19.12 -6.01
CA SER A 304 20.27 19.18 -5.63
C SER A 304 21.12 18.81 -6.85
N ARG A 305 22.03 19.71 -7.25
CA ARG A 305 22.96 19.49 -8.38
C ARG A 305 24.40 19.65 -7.94
N LEU A 306 25.25 18.74 -8.36
CA LEU A 306 26.71 18.90 -8.31
C LEU A 306 27.20 19.39 -9.66
N LYS A 307 28.00 20.46 -9.64
CA LYS A 307 28.60 21.04 -10.84
C LYS A 307 30.12 21.08 -10.75
N LYS A 308 30.77 20.74 -11.88
CA LYS A 308 32.21 20.99 -12.07
C LYS A 308 32.34 22.02 -13.20
N GLY A 309 32.71 23.26 -12.83
CA GLY A 309 32.54 24.41 -13.74
C GLY A 309 31.07 24.63 -14.08
N ASN A 310 30.73 24.64 -15.36
CA ASN A 310 29.35 24.78 -15.83
C ASN A 310 28.62 23.44 -16.05
N GLN A 311 29.33 22.32 -15.99
CA GLN A 311 28.79 20.99 -16.25
C GLN A 311 28.12 20.43 -14.98
N SER A 312 26.87 19.99 -15.08
CA SER A 312 26.22 19.15 -14.09
C SER A 312 26.77 17.73 -14.17
N ILE A 313 27.22 17.17 -13.05
CA ILE A 313 27.87 15.85 -12.99
C ILE A 313 27.10 14.85 -12.15
N ASP A 314 26.22 15.34 -11.24
CA ASP A 314 25.34 14.50 -10.43
C ASP A 314 24.16 15.33 -9.91
N GLY A 315 23.11 14.67 -9.45
CA GLY A 315 21.98 15.34 -8.80
C GLY A 315 20.69 14.53 -8.81
N GLY A 316 19.72 15.01 -8.03
CA GLY A 316 18.40 14.40 -7.89
C GLY A 316 17.39 15.43 -7.39
N ILE A 317 16.12 15.03 -7.38
CA ILE A 317 15.01 15.78 -6.77
C ILE A 317 14.57 15.06 -5.51
N THR A 318 14.43 15.78 -4.41
CA THR A 318 13.77 15.32 -3.19
C THR A 318 12.45 16.09 -3.04
N ARG A 319 11.32 15.37 -3.00
CA ARG A 319 10.01 15.98 -2.71
C ARG A 319 9.89 16.21 -1.21
N VAL A 320 9.30 17.32 -0.82
CA VAL A 320 9.15 17.68 0.59
C VAL A 320 7.85 18.44 0.83
N GLY A 321 7.25 18.26 1.99
CA GLY A 321 6.08 19.00 2.44
C GLY A 321 6.41 19.78 3.72
N ILE A 322 6.21 21.09 3.71
CA ILE A 322 6.45 21.93 4.88
C ILE A 322 5.26 21.78 5.83
N ARG A 323 5.50 21.27 7.04
CA ARG A 323 4.47 21.13 8.08
C ARG A 323 5.05 21.26 9.49
N LEU A 324 4.21 21.66 10.43
CA LEU A 324 4.49 21.67 11.85
C LEU A 324 3.53 20.69 12.54
N ALA A 325 4.05 19.60 13.08
CA ALA A 325 3.31 18.61 13.85
C ALA A 325 3.74 18.66 15.31
N GLU A 326 2.78 18.74 16.23
CA GLU A 326 3.02 18.89 17.66
C GLU A 326 2.10 17.98 18.47
N PHE A 327 2.67 17.26 19.40
CA PHE A 327 1.98 16.39 20.35
C PHE A 327 2.01 17.05 21.71
N ARG A 328 0.88 17.60 22.16
CA ARG A 328 0.77 18.50 23.31
C ARG A 328 0.14 17.84 24.53
N GLY A 329 0.33 16.53 24.69
CA GLY A 329 -0.24 15.78 25.81
C GLY A 329 -1.75 15.96 25.88
N LYS A 330 -2.27 16.48 27.01
CA LYS A 330 -3.71 16.71 27.23
C LYS A 330 -4.39 17.64 26.22
N ASP A 331 -3.63 18.41 25.47
CA ASP A 331 -4.17 19.28 24.41
C ASP A 331 -4.21 18.57 23.03
N GLY A 332 -3.81 17.29 22.98
CA GLY A 332 -3.90 16.42 21.81
C GLY A 332 -2.89 16.74 20.72
N PHE A 333 -3.22 16.32 19.49
CA PHE A 333 -2.41 16.50 18.30
C PHE A 333 -2.75 17.83 17.58
N TRP A 334 -1.72 18.58 17.25
CA TRP A 334 -1.80 19.85 16.53
C TRP A 334 -1.02 19.79 15.21
N LEU A 335 -1.63 20.31 14.16
CA LEU A 335 -1.01 20.42 12.85
C LEU A 335 -1.05 21.88 12.38
N ASN A 336 0.14 22.41 11.99
CA ASN A 336 0.26 23.76 11.45
C ASN A 336 -0.34 24.83 12.38
N GLY A 337 -0.15 24.66 13.70
CA GLY A 337 -0.62 25.58 14.74
C GLY A 337 -2.11 25.50 15.07
N LYS A 338 -2.83 24.49 14.59
CA LYS A 338 -4.26 24.27 14.84
C LYS A 338 -4.51 22.87 15.42
N PRO A 339 -5.48 22.71 16.34
CA PRO A 339 -5.92 21.37 16.76
C PRO A 339 -6.37 20.55 15.53
N PHE A 340 -5.87 19.32 15.39
CA PHE A 340 -6.21 18.45 14.26
C PHE A 340 -7.47 17.62 14.52
N GLY A 341 -7.72 17.27 15.77
CA GLY A 341 -8.74 16.29 16.16
C GLY A 341 -8.16 14.87 16.20
N GLN A 342 -8.97 13.88 15.88
CA GLN A 342 -8.55 12.47 15.94
C GLN A 342 -7.81 12.05 14.67
N LEU A 343 -6.68 11.36 14.86
CA LEU A 343 -5.93 10.67 13.81
C LEU A 343 -6.53 9.27 13.64
N VAL A 344 -7.41 9.08 12.68
CA VAL A 344 -8.04 7.77 12.48
C VAL A 344 -7.70 7.23 11.10
N GLY A 345 -7.33 5.95 11.09
CA GLY A 345 -6.93 5.29 9.86
C GLY A 345 -6.81 3.79 10.02
N ALA A 346 -5.78 3.21 9.41
CA ALA A 346 -5.65 1.76 9.35
C ALA A 346 -4.20 1.32 9.44
N ASN A 347 -4.00 0.05 9.77
CA ASN A 347 -2.74 -0.65 9.58
C ASN A 347 -2.61 -1.10 8.11
N ARG A 348 -1.42 -1.49 7.64
CA ARG A 348 -1.28 -2.06 6.31
C ARG A 348 -0.25 -3.19 6.26
N HIS A 349 -0.71 -4.39 5.89
CA HIS A 349 0.10 -5.40 5.22
C HIS A 349 0.10 -5.13 3.71
N GLN A 350 1.18 -5.52 3.02
CA GLN A 350 1.34 -5.19 1.60
C GLN A 350 0.93 -6.32 0.66
N ASP A 351 0.51 -7.49 1.17
CA ASP A 351 0.12 -8.63 0.35
C ASP A 351 -1.14 -8.37 -0.50
N PHE A 352 -1.19 -9.03 -1.63
CA PHE A 352 -2.27 -8.94 -2.60
C PHE A 352 -2.64 -10.34 -3.13
N ALA A 353 -3.88 -10.50 -3.56
CA ALA A 353 -4.37 -11.75 -4.13
C ALA A 353 -3.41 -12.29 -5.21
N TYR A 354 -3.09 -13.56 -5.15
CA TYR A 354 -2.20 -14.34 -6.00
C TYR A 354 -0.71 -14.02 -5.88
N VAL A 355 -0.32 -12.74 -5.84
CA VAL A 355 1.08 -12.30 -5.97
C VAL A 355 1.79 -12.04 -4.64
N GLY A 356 1.08 -12.17 -3.51
CA GLY A 356 1.66 -11.88 -2.20
C GLY A 356 2.23 -10.47 -2.13
N ASN A 357 3.49 -10.33 -1.71
CA ASN A 357 4.13 -9.01 -1.53
C ASN A 357 4.66 -8.38 -2.82
N ALA A 358 4.62 -9.08 -3.96
CA ALA A 358 5.18 -8.58 -5.23
C ALA A 358 4.21 -7.62 -5.94
N LEU A 359 4.06 -6.42 -5.38
CA LEU A 359 3.18 -5.38 -5.92
C LEU A 359 3.97 -4.36 -6.73
N PRO A 360 3.50 -4.02 -7.94
CA PRO A 360 4.09 -2.95 -8.71
C PRO A 360 3.77 -1.56 -8.12
N ASN A 361 4.56 -0.55 -8.46
CA ASN A 361 4.46 0.81 -7.96
C ASN A 361 3.06 1.41 -8.13
N SER A 362 2.41 1.14 -9.26
CA SER A 362 1.05 1.61 -9.53
C SER A 362 0.02 1.02 -8.55
N GLN A 363 0.20 -0.25 -8.13
CA GLN A 363 -0.69 -0.89 -7.16
C GLN A 363 -0.43 -0.39 -5.74
N GLN A 364 0.81 -0.09 -5.39
CA GLN A 364 1.16 0.58 -4.13
C GLN A 364 0.43 1.93 -4.00
N TRP A 365 0.44 2.72 -5.07
CA TRP A 365 -0.28 3.99 -5.14
C TRP A 365 -1.80 3.80 -5.05
N ARG A 366 -2.36 2.82 -5.78
CA ARG A 366 -3.80 2.50 -5.73
C ARG A 366 -4.23 2.09 -4.31
N ASP A 367 -3.41 1.34 -3.57
CA ASP A 367 -3.71 0.96 -2.18
C ASP A 367 -3.76 2.21 -1.28
N ALA A 368 -2.77 3.11 -1.37
CA ALA A 368 -2.77 4.35 -0.62
C ALA A 368 -4.01 5.21 -0.95
N LYS A 369 -4.38 5.30 -2.24
CA LYS A 369 -5.57 6.02 -2.66
C LYS A 369 -6.85 5.43 -2.05
N ARG A 370 -7.00 4.10 -2.04
CA ARG A 370 -8.16 3.45 -1.43
C ARG A 370 -8.29 3.74 0.05
N LEU A 371 -7.18 3.76 0.77
CA LEU A 371 -7.17 4.11 2.18
C LEU A 371 -7.58 5.58 2.38
N ARG A 372 -7.09 6.48 1.53
CA ARG A 372 -7.50 7.90 1.59
C ARG A 372 -8.97 8.09 1.19
N ASP A 373 -9.45 7.38 0.17
CA ASP A 373 -10.85 7.39 -0.27
C ASP A 373 -11.79 6.85 0.83
N ALA A 374 -11.34 5.90 1.64
CA ALA A 374 -12.06 5.42 2.83
C ALA A 374 -12.10 6.43 3.98
N GLY A 375 -11.41 7.58 3.86
CA GLY A 375 -11.36 8.60 4.90
C GLY A 375 -10.20 8.46 5.88
N CYS A 376 -9.29 7.51 5.70
CA CYS A 376 -8.10 7.40 6.53
C CYS A 376 -7.25 8.67 6.47
N THR A 377 -6.72 9.08 7.62
CA THR A 377 -5.76 10.19 7.74
C THR A 377 -4.38 9.71 8.17
N ILE A 378 -4.29 8.50 8.72
CA ILE A 378 -3.05 7.89 9.19
C ILE A 378 -3.00 6.41 8.83
N ILE A 379 -1.80 5.94 8.47
CA ILE A 379 -1.51 4.53 8.22
C ILE A 379 -0.37 4.09 9.13
N ARG A 380 -0.54 2.97 9.82
CA ARG A 380 0.55 2.32 10.53
C ARG A 380 1.09 1.16 9.68
N THR A 381 2.40 1.15 9.46
CA THR A 381 3.05 0.12 8.65
C THR A 381 3.33 -1.13 9.48
N ALA A 382 2.30 -1.93 9.69
CA ALA A 382 2.40 -3.16 10.48
C ALA A 382 2.95 -4.31 9.64
N HIS A 383 4.02 -5.01 10.02
CA HIS A 383 4.94 -4.64 11.11
C HIS A 383 6.34 -4.50 10.49
N TYR A 384 6.47 -3.64 9.48
CA TYR A 384 7.70 -3.44 8.68
C TYR A 384 7.59 -2.21 7.76
N PRO A 385 8.72 -1.62 7.35
CA PRO A 385 8.72 -0.51 6.40
C PRO A 385 8.10 -0.91 5.06
N GLN A 386 7.17 -0.09 4.57
CA GLN A 386 6.48 -0.34 3.32
C GLN A 386 7.35 -0.02 2.10
N ASP A 387 6.83 -0.33 0.92
CA ASP A 387 7.43 -0.01 -0.36
C ASP A 387 7.66 1.50 -0.53
N PRO A 388 8.77 1.96 -1.14
CA PRO A 388 9.03 3.38 -1.38
C PRO A 388 7.90 4.07 -2.15
N SER A 389 7.30 3.42 -3.15
CA SER A 389 6.19 3.99 -3.92
C SER A 389 4.92 4.16 -3.10
N PHE A 390 4.69 3.32 -2.08
CA PHE A 390 3.61 3.55 -1.13
C PHE A 390 3.85 4.80 -0.28
N MET A 391 5.09 5.03 0.15
CA MET A 391 5.46 6.24 0.91
C MET A 391 5.31 7.49 0.06
N ASP A 392 5.77 7.45 -1.20
CA ASP A 392 5.56 8.52 -2.19
C ASP A 392 4.07 8.84 -2.38
N ALA A 393 3.23 7.80 -2.47
CA ALA A 393 1.78 7.93 -2.59
C ALA A 393 1.14 8.54 -1.33
N CYS A 394 1.62 8.19 -0.14
CA CYS A 394 1.15 8.80 1.11
C CYS A 394 1.45 10.30 1.17
N ASP A 395 2.60 10.74 0.66
CA ASP A 395 2.95 12.17 0.54
C ASP A 395 1.97 12.91 -0.37
N GLU A 396 1.61 12.33 -1.52
CA GLU A 396 0.73 12.91 -2.54
C GLU A 396 -0.75 12.92 -2.11
N LEU A 397 -1.17 11.88 -1.39
CA LEU A 397 -2.55 11.66 -0.98
C LEU A 397 -2.87 12.23 0.41
N GLY A 398 -1.89 12.76 1.12
CA GLY A 398 -2.10 13.35 2.43
C GLY A 398 -2.39 12.29 3.51
N LEU A 399 -1.69 11.18 3.51
CA LEU A 399 -1.76 10.18 4.55
C LEU A 399 -0.57 10.34 5.50
N PHE A 400 -0.82 10.49 6.79
CA PHE A 400 0.24 10.32 7.78
C PHE A 400 0.67 8.86 7.85
N VAL A 401 1.93 8.62 8.23
CA VAL A 401 2.47 7.27 8.37
C VAL A 401 3.21 7.13 9.69
N ILE A 402 2.93 6.04 10.41
CA ILE A 402 3.76 5.51 11.49
C ILE A 402 4.64 4.44 10.86
N VAL A 403 5.95 4.68 10.80
CA VAL A 403 6.86 3.71 10.19
C VAL A 403 7.45 2.82 11.26
N ALA A 404 7.20 1.51 11.13
CA ALA A 404 7.61 0.50 12.10
C ALA A 404 8.87 -0.26 11.63
N THR A 405 9.76 -0.57 12.57
CA THR A 405 10.90 -1.48 12.33
C THR A 405 10.38 -2.92 12.16
N PRO A 406 11.04 -3.79 11.36
CA PRO A 406 10.58 -5.15 11.14
C PRO A 406 10.58 -6.01 12.42
N GLY A 407 9.41 -6.56 12.79
CA GLY A 407 9.31 -7.52 13.89
C GLY A 407 7.98 -7.51 14.62
N TRP A 408 7.55 -8.71 15.07
CA TRP A 408 6.29 -8.94 15.76
C TRP A 408 6.39 -10.16 16.66
N GLN A 409 6.03 -10.02 17.96
CA GLN A 409 5.92 -11.08 18.95
C GLN A 409 7.13 -12.04 19.02
N TYR A 410 8.34 -11.54 18.78
CA TYR A 410 9.54 -12.35 18.83
C TYR A 410 10.76 -11.54 19.31
N TRP A 411 11.48 -12.11 20.24
CA TRP A 411 12.76 -11.59 20.73
C TRP A 411 13.80 -12.71 20.82
N ASN A 412 14.97 -12.50 20.24
CA ASN A 412 16.14 -13.35 20.46
C ASN A 412 17.11 -12.66 21.42
N LYS A 413 17.53 -13.37 22.46
CA LYS A 413 18.50 -12.85 23.47
C LYS A 413 19.93 -12.73 22.93
N ASP A 414 20.22 -13.22 21.73
CA ASP A 414 21.49 -13.01 21.07
C ASP A 414 21.68 -11.51 20.79
N LEU A 415 22.84 -10.99 21.21
CA LEU A 415 23.18 -9.57 21.01
C LEU A 415 23.15 -9.17 19.53
N GLN A 416 23.51 -10.07 18.63
CA GLN A 416 23.48 -9.81 17.20
C GLN A 416 22.06 -9.52 16.68
N PHE A 417 21.04 -10.21 17.24
CA PHE A 417 19.65 -9.95 16.86
C PHE A 417 19.25 -8.51 17.21
N GLY A 418 19.51 -8.05 18.43
CA GLY A 418 19.23 -6.67 18.84
C GLY A 418 19.97 -5.62 17.99
N GLU A 419 21.24 -5.87 17.66
CA GLU A 419 22.00 -4.97 16.79
C GLU A 419 21.45 -4.93 15.35
N LEU A 420 20.95 -6.04 14.83
CA LEU A 420 20.29 -6.08 13.53
C LEU A 420 18.96 -5.28 13.53
N VAL A 421 18.18 -5.34 14.62
CA VAL A 421 16.99 -4.49 14.77
C VAL A 421 17.39 -3.02 14.82
N HIS A 422 18.43 -2.65 15.56
CA HIS A 422 18.94 -1.29 15.64
C HIS A 422 19.47 -0.80 14.27
N ARG A 423 20.10 -1.67 13.49
CA ARG A 423 20.50 -1.38 12.11
C ARG A 423 19.26 -1.08 11.26
N ASN A 424 18.24 -1.93 11.32
CA ASN A 424 16.99 -1.73 10.57
C ASN A 424 16.33 -0.41 10.96
N THR A 425 16.36 -0.01 12.23
CA THR A 425 15.86 1.29 12.69
C THR A 425 16.61 2.46 12.05
N ARG A 426 17.96 2.41 11.98
CA ARG A 426 18.76 3.45 11.32
C ARG A 426 18.44 3.55 9.82
N GLU A 427 18.43 2.42 9.14
CA GLU A 427 18.19 2.34 7.69
C GLU A 427 16.77 2.82 7.34
N MET A 428 15.76 2.42 8.12
CA MET A 428 14.38 2.88 7.99
C MET A 428 14.28 4.41 8.08
N ILE A 429 14.89 5.01 9.10
CA ILE A 429 14.86 6.46 9.28
C ILE A 429 15.60 7.18 8.14
N ARG A 430 16.77 6.71 7.75
CA ARG A 430 17.56 7.28 6.64
C ARG A 430 16.80 7.23 5.33
N ARG A 431 16.08 6.11 5.06
CA ARG A 431 15.27 5.95 3.86
C ARG A 431 14.09 6.92 3.83
N ASP A 432 13.34 7.02 4.94
CA ASP A 432 12.02 7.65 4.93
C ASP A 432 11.97 9.06 5.52
N ARG A 433 13.09 9.59 6.01
CA ARG A 433 13.14 10.88 6.76
C ARG A 433 12.72 12.12 5.96
N ASN A 434 12.73 12.09 4.64
CA ASN A 434 12.32 13.22 3.81
C ASN A 434 10.82 13.25 3.49
N HIS A 435 10.08 12.16 3.71
CA HIS A 435 8.65 12.08 3.46
C HIS A 435 7.86 12.95 4.45
N PRO A 436 7.07 13.93 4.01
CA PRO A 436 6.20 14.69 4.91
C PRO A 436 5.10 13.83 5.54
N SER A 437 4.72 12.73 4.91
CA SER A 437 3.76 11.75 5.44
C SER A 437 4.24 11.09 6.72
N VAL A 438 5.54 10.84 6.90
CA VAL A 438 6.05 10.20 8.12
C VAL A 438 5.79 11.09 9.33
N LEU A 439 4.85 10.66 10.17
CA LEU A 439 4.45 11.39 11.38
C LEU A 439 5.17 10.90 12.63
N MET A 440 5.29 9.59 12.79
CA MET A 440 5.90 8.95 13.96
C MET A 440 6.84 7.81 13.54
N TRP A 441 7.85 7.56 14.38
CA TRP A 441 8.73 6.40 14.26
C TRP A 441 8.38 5.36 15.32
N GLU A 442 8.25 4.09 14.92
CA GLU A 442 8.08 2.95 15.81
C GLU A 442 9.35 2.06 15.74
N PRO A 443 10.39 2.36 16.54
CA PRO A 443 11.71 1.74 16.43
C PRO A 443 11.83 0.45 17.23
N ILE A 444 10.75 -0.04 17.83
CA ILE A 444 10.68 -1.23 18.66
C ILE A 444 9.72 -2.26 18.10
N LEU A 445 9.90 -3.51 18.49
CA LEU A 445 9.17 -4.65 17.96
C LEU A 445 7.73 -4.69 18.52
N ASN A 446 6.74 -4.80 17.65
CA ASN A 446 5.34 -4.89 18.06
C ASN A 446 5.09 -6.10 18.95
N GLU A 447 4.27 -5.93 20.02
CA GLU A 447 3.83 -6.99 20.92
C GLU A 447 4.97 -7.90 21.43
N THR A 448 6.14 -7.34 21.66
CA THR A 448 7.34 -8.10 21.98
C THR A 448 7.88 -7.72 23.35
N ARG A 449 8.22 -8.71 24.15
CA ARG A 449 8.94 -8.50 25.41
C ARG A 449 10.45 -8.45 25.15
N TYR A 450 10.99 -7.26 25.08
CA TYR A 450 12.42 -6.98 24.90
C TYR A 450 12.98 -6.29 26.17
N PRO A 451 14.32 -6.31 26.38
CA PRO A 451 14.95 -5.61 27.48
C PRO A 451 14.79 -4.09 27.39
N LEU A 452 14.69 -3.41 28.53
CA LEU A 452 14.55 -1.95 28.57
C LEU A 452 15.72 -1.23 27.90
N ASP A 453 16.95 -1.70 28.09
CA ASP A 453 18.15 -1.13 27.46
C ASP A 453 18.11 -1.19 25.92
N PHE A 454 17.51 -2.24 25.34
CA PHE A 454 17.25 -2.30 23.91
C PHE A 454 16.31 -1.18 23.44
N ALA A 455 15.21 -0.97 24.15
CA ALA A 455 14.24 0.08 23.80
C ALA A 455 14.83 1.49 23.97
N LEU A 456 15.60 1.73 25.03
CA LEU A 456 16.27 3.00 25.24
C LEU A 456 17.31 3.28 24.15
N LYS A 457 18.09 2.27 23.75
CA LYS A 457 19.03 2.41 22.63
C LYS A 457 18.32 2.66 21.30
N ALA A 458 17.18 2.02 21.03
CA ALA A 458 16.37 2.29 19.83
C ALA A 458 15.85 3.73 19.81
N LEU A 459 15.44 4.27 20.98
CA LEU A 459 15.04 5.66 21.16
C LEU A 459 16.20 6.63 20.85
N ASP A 460 17.37 6.37 21.44
CA ASP A 460 18.58 7.21 21.20
C ASP A 460 18.95 7.21 19.72
N ILE A 461 19.00 6.03 19.08
CA ILE A 461 19.24 5.91 17.64
C ILE A 461 18.25 6.75 16.83
N THR A 462 16.98 6.72 17.19
CA THR A 462 15.95 7.49 16.48
C THR A 462 16.21 8.99 16.60
N LYS A 463 16.54 9.47 17.79
CA LYS A 463 16.87 10.89 18.05
C LYS A 463 18.20 11.31 17.41
N GLU A 464 19.18 10.42 17.33
CA GLU A 464 20.45 10.68 16.63
C GLU A 464 20.24 10.79 15.11
N GLU A 465 19.47 9.89 14.49
CA GLU A 465 19.25 9.86 13.04
C GLU A 465 18.27 10.96 12.57
N TYR A 466 17.33 11.36 13.44
CA TYR A 466 16.40 12.46 13.18
C TYR A 466 16.37 13.47 14.36
N PRO A 467 17.39 14.34 14.49
CA PRO A 467 17.51 15.24 15.64
C PRO A 467 16.64 16.51 15.54
N TYR A 468 15.59 16.49 14.75
CA TYR A 468 14.72 17.63 14.49
C TYR A 468 13.30 17.42 15.05
N PRO A 469 12.57 18.49 15.43
CA PRO A 469 11.23 18.34 15.98
C PRO A 469 10.19 17.87 14.94
N GLY A 470 9.00 17.49 15.42
CA GLY A 470 7.84 17.17 14.57
C GLY A 470 7.74 15.75 14.09
N ARG A 471 8.59 14.84 14.61
CA ARG A 471 8.47 13.38 14.41
C ARG A 471 8.76 12.63 15.69
N PRO A 472 7.78 12.54 16.59
CA PRO A 472 7.93 11.82 17.85
C PRO A 472 8.15 10.32 17.65
N VAL A 473 8.65 9.70 18.71
CA VAL A 473 8.86 8.25 18.78
C VAL A 473 7.67 7.64 19.51
N ALA A 474 7.02 6.68 18.88
CA ALA A 474 5.89 5.96 19.43
C ALA A 474 6.37 4.75 20.26
N ALA A 475 5.85 4.60 21.48
CA ALA A 475 6.05 3.43 22.31
C ALA A 475 5.19 2.28 21.78
N ALA A 476 5.81 1.14 21.55
CA ALA A 476 5.13 -0.02 21.03
C ALA A 476 4.03 -0.53 21.93
N ASP A 477 4.21 -0.53 23.24
CA ASP A 477 3.22 -1.15 24.11
C ASP A 477 3.19 -0.58 25.52
N VAL A 478 1.98 -0.35 26.05
CA VAL A 478 1.74 0.02 27.46
C VAL A 478 2.29 -1.02 28.42
N HIS A 479 2.45 -2.28 27.96
CA HIS A 479 2.90 -3.41 28.77
C HIS A 479 4.43 -3.54 28.87
N SER A 480 5.18 -2.74 28.12
CA SER A 480 6.64 -2.70 28.24
C SER A 480 7.03 -1.86 29.44
N ALA A 481 7.21 -2.52 30.59
CA ALA A 481 7.55 -1.88 31.86
C ALA A 481 8.77 -0.96 31.69
N GLY A 482 8.63 0.31 32.08
CA GLY A 482 9.69 1.31 32.05
C GLY A 482 9.98 1.92 30.68
N VAL A 483 9.29 1.53 29.61
CA VAL A 483 9.50 2.09 28.27
C VAL A 483 8.60 3.30 28.02
N LYS A 484 7.35 3.22 28.42
CA LYS A 484 6.34 4.27 28.16
C LYS A 484 6.74 5.66 28.65
N GLU A 485 7.49 5.72 29.76
CA GLU A 485 7.93 6.98 30.39
C GLU A 485 8.95 7.75 29.54
N HIS A 486 9.61 7.09 28.60
CA HIS A 486 10.70 7.65 27.78
C HIS A 486 10.27 8.04 26.37
N TYR A 487 9.16 7.47 25.89
CA TYR A 487 8.69 7.67 24.52
C TYR A 487 7.68 8.82 24.41
N ASP A 488 7.59 9.44 23.25
CA ASP A 488 6.82 10.67 23.07
C ASP A 488 5.32 10.43 22.89
N VAL A 489 4.93 9.26 22.36
CA VAL A 489 3.55 8.81 22.18
C VAL A 489 3.42 7.39 22.71
N VAL A 490 2.37 7.11 23.46
CA VAL A 490 2.14 5.82 24.09
C VAL A 490 1.02 5.07 23.36
N TYR A 491 1.21 3.79 23.10
CA TYR A 491 0.14 2.94 22.61
C TYR A 491 -0.77 2.50 23.77
N GLY A 492 -2.05 2.71 23.60
CA GLY A 492 -3.06 2.41 24.60
C GLY A 492 -4.45 2.37 24.00
N TRP A 493 -5.45 2.18 24.87
CA TRP A 493 -6.84 2.06 24.50
C TRP A 493 -7.65 3.29 24.89
N PRO A 494 -8.82 3.52 24.28
CA PRO A 494 -9.77 4.51 24.77
C PRO A 494 -10.11 4.26 26.26
N GLY A 495 -10.04 5.33 27.06
CA GLY A 495 -10.25 5.26 28.52
C GLY A 495 -8.97 5.11 29.33
N ASP A 496 -7.81 4.83 28.73
CA ASP A 496 -6.53 4.83 29.46
C ASP A 496 -6.16 6.23 29.94
N ASP A 497 -6.69 7.28 29.32
CA ASP A 497 -6.53 8.68 29.75
C ASP A 497 -7.39 9.06 30.97
N GLU A 498 -8.31 8.21 31.37
CA GLU A 498 -9.16 8.40 32.56
C GLU A 498 -8.61 7.69 33.80
N LYS A 499 -7.57 6.84 33.66
CA LYS A 499 -6.95 6.09 34.76
C LYS A 499 -6.09 6.97 35.66
N GLU A 500 -5.93 6.57 36.95
CA GLU A 500 -5.06 7.27 37.92
C GLU A 500 -3.60 7.30 37.47
N ASP A 501 -3.11 6.21 36.89
CA ASP A 501 -1.74 6.03 36.39
C ASP A 501 -1.58 6.39 34.91
N ARG A 502 -2.49 7.22 34.39
CA ARG A 502 -2.48 7.67 32.99
C ARG A 502 -1.13 8.28 32.61
N PRO A 503 -0.68 8.09 31.38
CA PRO A 503 0.51 8.79 30.87
C PRO A 503 0.24 10.30 30.72
N GLU A 504 1.29 11.10 30.73
CA GLU A 504 1.21 12.52 30.38
C GLU A 504 1.30 12.74 28.85
N GLN A 505 1.84 11.74 28.13
CA GLN A 505 1.99 11.74 26.68
C GLN A 505 0.66 11.49 25.96
N CYS A 506 0.62 11.83 24.68
CA CYS A 506 -0.50 11.45 23.83
C CYS A 506 -0.63 9.93 23.72
N ILE A 507 -1.88 9.45 23.70
CA ILE A 507 -2.21 8.03 23.58
C ILE A 507 -2.77 7.75 22.18
N PHE A 508 -2.30 6.70 21.54
CA PHE A 508 -2.78 6.24 20.24
C PHE A 508 -3.12 4.74 20.29
N THR A 509 -4.27 4.34 19.77
CA THR A 509 -4.59 2.91 19.63
C THR A 509 -3.96 2.37 18.36
N ARG A 510 -2.90 1.57 18.49
CA ARG A 510 -2.18 1.02 17.34
C ARG A 510 -3.04 0.11 16.45
N GLU A 511 -4.01 -0.60 17.03
CA GLU A 511 -4.90 -1.54 16.36
C GLU A 511 -6.27 -1.54 17.02
N PHE A 512 -7.35 -1.33 16.26
CA PHE A 512 -8.72 -1.44 16.76
C PHE A 512 -9.59 -2.22 15.76
N GLY A 513 -10.73 -2.74 16.21
CA GLY A 513 -11.66 -3.50 15.39
C GLY A 513 -11.19 -4.92 15.07
N GLU A 514 -10.15 -5.40 15.74
CA GLU A 514 -9.63 -6.73 15.54
C GLU A 514 -10.57 -7.80 16.10
N ASN A 515 -11.09 -7.63 17.29
CA ASN A 515 -11.96 -8.57 17.98
C ASN A 515 -11.37 -9.98 18.03
N VAL A 516 -10.62 -10.27 19.07
CA VAL A 516 -9.61 -11.34 19.11
C VAL A 516 -10.16 -12.76 19.33
N ASP A 517 -11.46 -12.94 19.36
CA ASP A 517 -12.08 -14.26 19.59
C ASP A 517 -11.98 -15.24 18.41
N ASP A 518 -11.41 -14.79 17.28
CA ASP A 518 -11.28 -15.61 16.08
C ASP A 518 -10.17 -16.68 16.12
N TRP A 519 -9.35 -16.68 17.17
CA TRP A 519 -8.31 -17.68 17.35
C TRP A 519 -8.87 -19.12 17.36
N TYR A 520 -10.09 -19.29 17.89
CA TYR A 520 -10.70 -20.60 18.08
C TYR A 520 -11.96 -20.85 17.25
N ALA A 521 -12.76 -19.83 16.99
CA ALA A 521 -14.12 -20.02 16.55
C ALA A 521 -14.53 -19.27 15.29
N HIS A 522 -13.74 -18.34 14.79
CA HIS A 522 -14.08 -17.46 13.65
C HIS A 522 -15.40 -16.69 13.79
N ASN A 523 -15.94 -16.60 15.00
CA ASN A 523 -17.28 -16.10 15.28
C ASN A 523 -17.27 -14.62 15.60
N ASN A 524 -16.44 -13.84 14.88
CA ASN A 524 -16.42 -12.41 15.08
C ASN A 524 -17.32 -11.69 14.10
N ASP A 525 -18.12 -10.80 14.61
CA ASP A 525 -19.04 -9.97 13.85
C ASP A 525 -18.33 -8.93 12.94
N ASN A 526 -17.02 -8.72 13.13
CA ASN A 526 -16.19 -7.90 12.24
C ASN A 526 -15.49 -8.68 11.11
N ARG A 527 -15.75 -9.97 10.97
CA ARG A 527 -15.22 -10.82 9.88
C ARG A 527 -16.33 -11.12 8.87
N ALA A 528 -16.11 -10.80 7.62
CA ALA A 528 -17.03 -11.16 6.54
C ALA A 528 -16.31 -11.27 5.19
N SER A 529 -16.30 -12.46 4.61
CA SER A 529 -15.97 -12.62 3.19
C SER A 529 -17.09 -12.05 2.32
N ARG A 530 -16.73 -11.44 1.17
CA ARG A 530 -17.74 -11.01 0.19
C ARG A 530 -18.61 -12.17 -0.32
N SER A 531 -18.04 -13.36 -0.36
CA SER A 531 -18.77 -14.58 -0.78
C SER A 531 -19.94 -14.96 0.15
N TRP A 532 -19.96 -14.46 1.39
CA TRP A 532 -21.03 -14.77 2.35
C TRP A 532 -22.29 -13.93 2.13
N GLY A 533 -22.20 -12.87 1.33
CA GLY A 533 -23.36 -12.06 0.92
C GLY A 533 -23.69 -10.87 1.81
N GLU A 534 -24.88 -10.32 1.61
CA GLU A 534 -25.36 -9.03 2.12
C GLU A 534 -25.32 -8.93 3.65
N HIS A 535 -25.98 -9.87 4.34
CA HIS A 535 -26.18 -9.79 5.79
C HIS A 535 -24.85 -9.83 6.57
N PRO A 536 -23.92 -10.76 6.34
CA PRO A 536 -22.61 -10.73 7.00
C PRO A 536 -21.81 -9.45 6.73
N LEU A 537 -21.87 -8.91 5.50
CA LEU A 537 -21.20 -7.65 5.17
C LEU A 537 -21.81 -6.45 5.92
N LEU A 538 -23.13 -6.47 6.17
CA LEU A 538 -23.79 -5.43 6.98
C LEU A 538 -23.44 -5.57 8.45
N VAL A 539 -23.45 -6.77 9.00
CA VAL A 539 -23.03 -7.06 10.38
C VAL A 539 -21.61 -6.57 10.61
N GLN A 540 -20.69 -6.90 9.71
CA GLN A 540 -19.29 -6.42 9.76
C GLN A 540 -19.23 -4.88 9.79
N ALA A 541 -19.95 -4.21 8.89
CA ALA A 541 -19.91 -2.76 8.81
C ALA A 541 -20.42 -2.08 10.10
N LEU A 542 -21.45 -2.64 10.73
CA LEU A 542 -22.02 -2.13 11.99
C LEU A 542 -21.12 -2.43 13.19
N SER A 543 -20.47 -3.60 13.22
CA SER A 543 -19.48 -3.94 14.25
C SER A 543 -18.26 -3.01 14.17
N LEU A 544 -17.74 -2.79 12.98
CA LEU A 544 -16.63 -1.84 12.77
C LEU A 544 -17.05 -0.39 13.08
N ALA A 545 -18.32 0.00 12.82
CA ALA A 545 -18.82 1.30 13.23
C ALA A 545 -18.79 1.48 14.75
N LYS A 546 -19.14 0.42 15.50
CA LYS A 546 -19.08 0.44 16.97
C LYS A 546 -17.66 0.62 17.48
N SER A 547 -16.69 -0.17 16.96
CA SER A 547 -15.28 -0.05 17.33
C SER A 547 -14.70 1.32 16.93
N TYR A 548 -15.13 1.85 15.77
CA TYR A 548 -14.69 3.16 15.28
C TYR A 548 -15.26 4.30 16.15
N ASP A 549 -16.50 4.16 16.66
CA ASP A 549 -17.11 5.10 17.59
C ASP A 549 -16.26 5.28 18.85
N GLU A 550 -15.65 4.22 19.34
CA GLU A 550 -14.78 4.26 20.52
C GLU A 550 -13.55 5.16 20.32
N MET A 551 -13.05 5.29 19.10
CA MET A 551 -11.92 6.17 18.78
C MET A 551 -12.23 7.65 18.95
N TYR A 552 -13.49 8.02 19.06
CA TYR A 552 -13.95 9.40 19.27
C TYR A 552 -14.45 9.69 20.69
N ARG A 553 -14.60 8.65 21.57
CA ARG A 553 -15.18 8.81 22.93
C ARG A 553 -14.30 9.58 23.88
N THR A 554 -12.99 9.48 23.72
CA THR A 554 -12.02 10.08 24.61
C THR A 554 -11.62 11.47 24.13
N THR A 555 -11.04 12.26 25.03
CA THR A 555 -10.61 13.63 24.78
C THR A 555 -9.21 13.87 25.31
N GLY A 556 -8.55 14.92 24.81
CA GLY A 556 -7.27 15.37 25.36
C GLY A 556 -6.10 14.48 24.96
N LEU A 557 -5.65 13.63 25.85
CA LEU A 557 -4.50 12.76 25.62
C LEU A 557 -4.68 11.77 24.47
N PHE A 558 -5.93 11.27 24.27
CA PHE A 558 -6.22 10.30 23.23
C PHE A 558 -6.33 10.96 21.86
N ILE A 559 -5.48 10.56 20.91
CA ILE A 559 -5.35 11.21 19.61
C ILE A 559 -5.87 10.36 18.43
N GLY A 560 -6.40 9.15 18.69
CA GLY A 560 -6.99 8.31 17.65
C GLY A 560 -6.43 6.90 17.59
N GLY A 561 -6.64 6.22 16.45
CA GLY A 561 -6.22 4.84 16.27
C GLY A 561 -6.20 4.36 14.83
N ALA A 562 -5.59 3.19 14.60
CA ALA A 562 -5.49 2.52 13.32
C ALA A 562 -6.28 1.20 13.33
N GLN A 563 -7.23 1.04 12.39
CA GLN A 563 -8.04 -0.17 12.26
C GLN A 563 -7.17 -1.37 11.85
N TRP A 564 -7.35 -2.51 12.51
CA TRP A 564 -6.86 -3.79 12.08
C TRP A 564 -7.96 -4.53 11.33
N HIS A 565 -7.85 -4.77 10.10
CA HIS A 565 -6.94 -4.40 9.02
C HIS A 565 -7.78 -4.01 7.80
N PRO A 566 -7.40 -3.08 6.92
CA PRO A 566 -8.30 -2.57 5.88
C PRO A 566 -8.48 -3.52 4.69
N PHE A 567 -7.57 -4.47 4.48
CA PHE A 567 -7.62 -5.44 3.39
C PHE A 567 -7.69 -6.86 3.94
N ASP A 568 -8.48 -7.73 3.34
CA ASP A 568 -8.37 -9.15 3.64
C ASP A 568 -6.97 -9.64 3.27
N HIS A 569 -6.31 -10.36 4.19
CA HIS A 569 -4.93 -10.77 4.01
C HIS A 569 -4.69 -12.22 4.45
N GLN A 570 -3.58 -12.78 3.99
CA GLN A 570 -3.17 -14.15 4.29
C GLN A 570 -2.48 -14.23 5.65
N ARG A 571 -2.69 -15.34 6.35
CA ARG A 571 -2.08 -15.62 7.66
C ARG A 571 -1.21 -16.87 7.61
N GLY A 572 -0.15 -16.91 8.42
CA GLY A 572 0.64 -18.10 8.62
C GLY A 572 -0.03 -19.10 9.56
N TYR A 573 -0.43 -18.66 10.75
CA TYR A 573 -0.91 -19.55 11.83
C TYR A 573 -2.33 -20.07 11.64
N HIS A 574 -3.13 -19.47 10.80
CA HIS A 574 -4.55 -19.77 10.65
C HIS A 574 -4.86 -20.30 9.24
N PRO A 575 -5.70 -21.36 9.10
CA PRO A 575 -6.06 -21.90 7.79
C PRO A 575 -6.90 -20.94 6.94
N ASP A 576 -7.68 -20.07 7.59
CA ASP A 576 -8.49 -19.06 6.93
C ASP A 576 -7.78 -17.71 6.89
N PRO A 577 -7.97 -16.92 5.83
CA PRO A 577 -7.45 -15.56 5.78
C PRO A 577 -8.15 -14.66 6.80
N TYR A 578 -7.59 -13.50 7.02
CA TYR A 578 -8.23 -12.46 7.78
C TYR A 578 -9.30 -11.77 6.90
N TRP A 579 -10.57 -11.96 7.21
CA TRP A 579 -11.70 -11.34 6.50
C TRP A 579 -12.23 -10.06 7.15
N GLY A 580 -11.46 -9.44 8.03
CA GLY A 580 -11.82 -8.19 8.71
C GLY A 580 -11.64 -6.93 7.86
N GLY A 581 -11.21 -7.06 6.61
CA GLY A 581 -10.98 -5.94 5.71
C GLY A 581 -12.24 -5.15 5.39
N ILE A 582 -12.09 -3.83 5.19
CA ILE A 582 -13.12 -2.99 4.57
C ILE A 582 -13.11 -3.18 3.04
N TYR A 583 -12.06 -3.81 2.53
CA TYR A 583 -11.89 -4.32 1.17
C TYR A 583 -11.50 -5.81 1.22
N ASP A 584 -11.84 -6.55 0.17
CA ASP A 584 -11.34 -7.91 0.00
C ASP A 584 -9.86 -7.94 -0.47
N ALA A 585 -9.31 -9.14 -0.66
CA ALA A 585 -7.93 -9.33 -1.11
C ALA A 585 -7.63 -8.74 -2.51
N PHE A 586 -8.63 -8.52 -3.35
CA PHE A 586 -8.54 -7.85 -4.65
C PHE A 586 -8.81 -6.34 -4.56
N ARG A 587 -8.99 -5.81 -3.37
CA ARG A 587 -9.37 -4.43 -3.09
C ARG A 587 -10.78 -4.06 -3.58
N GLN A 588 -11.70 -5.02 -3.72
CA GLN A 588 -13.11 -4.73 -3.96
C GLN A 588 -13.78 -4.30 -2.65
N LYS A 589 -14.64 -3.28 -2.75
CA LYS A 589 -15.31 -2.67 -1.60
C LYS A 589 -16.27 -3.65 -0.91
N LYS A 590 -16.26 -3.64 0.43
CA LYS A 590 -17.32 -4.19 1.28
C LYS A 590 -18.22 -3.06 1.80
N TYR A 591 -19.32 -3.37 2.49
CA TYR A 591 -20.17 -2.32 3.08
C TYR A 591 -19.43 -1.48 4.11
N ALA A 592 -18.48 -2.06 4.82
CA ALA A 592 -17.62 -1.36 5.77
C ALA A 592 -16.83 -0.21 5.15
N TYR A 593 -16.41 -0.30 3.88
CA TYR A 593 -15.79 0.83 3.18
C TYR A 593 -16.70 2.06 3.16
N GLU A 594 -17.97 1.88 2.81
CA GLU A 594 -18.91 3.00 2.71
C GLU A 594 -19.23 3.60 4.09
N MET A 595 -19.22 2.77 5.14
CA MET A 595 -19.34 3.23 6.53
C MET A 595 -18.13 4.09 6.90
N PHE A 596 -16.88 3.65 6.60
CA PHE A 596 -15.67 4.42 6.87
C PHE A 596 -15.67 5.74 6.08
N ARG A 597 -15.94 5.69 4.77
CA ARG A 597 -16.02 6.88 3.92
C ARG A 597 -17.04 7.90 4.41
N SER A 598 -18.17 7.44 4.94
CA SER A 598 -19.20 8.31 5.47
C SER A 598 -18.74 9.14 6.67
N GLN A 599 -17.63 8.81 7.32
CA GLN A 599 -17.09 9.59 8.44
C GLN A 599 -16.30 10.84 7.99
N SER A 600 -15.96 10.93 6.70
CA SER A 600 -15.31 12.12 6.14
C SER A 600 -16.30 13.29 6.01
N SER A 601 -15.80 14.53 6.20
CA SER A 601 -16.63 15.72 6.03
C SER A 601 -17.19 15.86 4.61
N ALA A 602 -18.48 16.15 4.48
CA ALA A 602 -19.11 16.46 3.20
C ALA A 602 -18.51 17.70 2.50
N SER A 603 -17.88 18.59 3.26
CA SER A 603 -17.22 19.78 2.75
C SER A 603 -15.78 19.55 2.32
N LEU A 604 -15.20 18.39 2.63
CA LEU A 604 -13.83 18.05 2.22
C LEU A 604 -13.67 18.18 0.70
N ARG A 605 -12.57 18.79 0.30
CA ARG A 605 -12.14 18.87 -1.10
C ARG A 605 -10.69 18.44 -1.16
N HIS A 606 -10.43 17.39 -1.92
CA HIS A 606 -9.10 16.82 -2.09
C HIS A 606 -8.81 16.65 -3.59
N PRO A 607 -7.59 16.96 -4.07
CA PRO A 607 -7.30 16.91 -5.51
C PRO A 607 -7.34 15.49 -6.10
N LEU A 608 -7.02 14.46 -5.31
CA LEU A 608 -6.83 13.09 -5.80
C LEU A 608 -7.77 12.07 -5.15
N ALA A 609 -8.28 12.32 -3.95
CA ALA A 609 -9.15 11.37 -3.25
C ALA A 609 -10.65 11.62 -3.49
N GLU A 610 -11.44 10.57 -3.38
CA GLU A 610 -12.91 10.66 -3.38
C GLU A 610 -13.37 11.45 -2.15
N CYS A 611 -14.13 12.51 -2.36
CA CYS A 611 -14.62 13.37 -1.29
C CYS A 611 -15.98 14.01 -1.64
N GLY A 612 -16.56 14.74 -0.69
CA GLY A 612 -17.83 15.41 -0.84
C GLY A 612 -19.02 14.64 -0.28
N PRO A 613 -20.25 15.14 -0.50
CA PRO A 613 -21.47 14.52 0.02
C PRO A 613 -21.70 13.11 -0.50
N MET A 614 -22.15 12.20 0.37
CA MET A 614 -22.44 10.83 -0.01
C MET A 614 -23.66 10.26 0.73
N VAL A 615 -24.33 9.34 0.05
CA VAL A 615 -25.29 8.39 0.65
C VAL A 615 -25.01 7.00 0.09
N PHE A 616 -25.13 5.98 0.91
CA PHE A 616 -25.02 4.58 0.50
C PHE A 616 -26.07 3.73 1.21
N VAL A 617 -26.81 2.95 0.44
CA VAL A 617 -27.81 2.01 0.94
C VAL A 617 -27.20 0.64 1.07
N ALA A 618 -27.00 0.17 2.29
CA ALA A 618 -26.48 -1.16 2.59
C ALA A 618 -27.61 -2.22 2.55
N HIS A 619 -28.24 -2.41 1.37
CA HIS A 619 -29.38 -3.28 1.18
C HIS A 619 -29.54 -3.69 -0.28
N GLU A 620 -29.68 -4.99 -0.59
CA GLU A 620 -29.72 -5.50 -1.97
C GLU A 620 -31.13 -5.74 -2.52
N MET A 621 -32.17 -5.48 -1.71
CA MET A 621 -33.57 -5.65 -2.10
C MET A 621 -33.88 -7.09 -2.60
N SER A 622 -33.22 -8.09 -2.04
CA SER A 622 -33.41 -9.50 -2.35
C SER A 622 -34.43 -10.14 -1.39
N GLN A 623 -34.77 -11.41 -1.64
CA GLN A 623 -35.59 -12.19 -0.72
C GLN A 623 -34.90 -12.53 0.62
N PHE A 624 -33.58 -12.29 0.70
CA PHE A 624 -32.76 -12.51 1.90
C PHE A 624 -32.37 -11.21 2.60
N SER A 625 -32.75 -10.07 2.04
CA SER A 625 -32.49 -8.78 2.62
C SER A 625 -33.35 -8.52 3.85
N ASP A 626 -32.81 -7.86 4.86
CA ASP A 626 -33.49 -7.51 6.11
C ASP A 626 -34.67 -6.55 5.86
N LYS A 627 -35.61 -6.53 6.82
CA LYS A 627 -36.74 -5.56 6.75
C LYS A 627 -36.25 -4.13 7.00
N ASP A 628 -35.25 -3.98 7.81
CA ASP A 628 -34.63 -2.69 8.15
C ASP A 628 -33.60 -2.32 7.09
N VAL A 629 -33.58 -1.04 6.74
CA VAL A 629 -32.65 -0.49 5.74
C VAL A 629 -31.63 0.39 6.44
N VAL A 630 -30.36 0.03 6.32
CA VAL A 630 -29.25 0.83 6.85
C VAL A 630 -28.68 1.73 5.76
N VAL A 631 -28.45 2.99 6.11
CA VAL A 631 -27.85 3.99 5.22
C VAL A 631 -26.63 4.62 5.90
N PHE A 632 -25.54 4.71 5.16
CA PHE A 632 -24.36 5.48 5.54
C PHE A 632 -24.34 6.81 4.78
N SER A 633 -24.14 7.93 5.48
CA SER A 633 -24.14 9.26 4.89
C SER A 633 -23.37 10.26 5.73
N ASN A 634 -22.75 11.23 5.09
CA ASN A 634 -22.13 12.41 5.70
C ASN A 634 -22.91 13.71 5.48
N CYS A 635 -24.20 13.61 5.16
CA CYS A 635 -25.10 14.75 5.01
C CYS A 635 -25.76 15.10 6.36
N ASP A 636 -26.49 16.22 6.44
CA ASP A 636 -27.22 16.61 7.67
C ASP A 636 -28.42 15.68 7.96
N SER A 637 -29.06 15.20 6.90
CA SER A 637 -30.17 14.26 6.97
C SER A 637 -30.30 13.43 5.69
N VAL A 638 -31.01 12.32 5.83
CA VAL A 638 -31.28 11.38 4.72
C VAL A 638 -32.80 11.21 4.55
N ARG A 639 -33.25 11.31 3.30
CA ARG A 639 -34.62 10.94 2.89
C ARG A 639 -34.60 9.63 2.11
N LEU A 640 -35.28 8.62 2.62
CA LEU A 640 -35.46 7.33 1.97
C LEU A 640 -36.89 7.25 1.44
N SER A 641 -37.07 6.96 0.17
CA SER A 641 -38.34 6.70 -0.48
C SER A 641 -38.35 5.33 -1.13
N VAL A 642 -39.43 4.59 -1.02
CA VAL A 642 -39.61 3.29 -1.68
C VAL A 642 -40.85 3.26 -2.54
N TYR A 643 -40.88 2.40 -3.54
CA TYR A 643 -41.98 2.18 -4.45
C TYR A 643 -42.50 3.46 -5.13
N ASP A 644 -41.55 4.18 -5.79
CA ASP A 644 -41.79 5.49 -6.42
C ASP A 644 -42.38 6.54 -5.45
N GLY A 645 -41.90 6.56 -4.22
CA GLY A 645 -42.30 7.51 -3.21
C GLY A 645 -43.65 7.21 -2.53
N THR A 646 -44.17 5.97 -2.72
CA THR A 646 -45.42 5.54 -1.99
C THR A 646 -45.24 5.59 -0.48
N LYS A 647 -44.02 5.29 0.00
CA LYS A 647 -43.61 5.44 1.40
C LYS A 647 -42.32 6.25 1.43
N THR A 648 -42.25 7.20 2.36
CA THR A 648 -41.08 8.10 2.51
C THR A 648 -40.81 8.38 3.99
N TRP A 649 -39.54 8.34 4.35
CA TRP A 649 -39.05 8.69 5.69
C TRP A 649 -37.93 9.70 5.55
N THR A 650 -37.78 10.56 6.54
CA THR A 650 -36.61 11.44 6.67
C THR A 650 -36.08 11.32 8.08
N LYS A 651 -34.78 11.05 8.21
CA LYS A 651 -34.08 10.98 9.49
C LYS A 651 -32.84 11.88 9.47
N PRO A 652 -32.53 12.58 10.57
CA PRO A 652 -31.28 13.31 10.68
C PRO A 652 -30.11 12.32 10.82
N VAL A 653 -28.93 12.73 10.36
CA VAL A 653 -27.66 12.09 10.73
C VAL A 653 -27.30 12.57 12.13
N VAL A 654 -26.96 11.64 13.02
CA VAL A 654 -26.60 11.99 14.40
C VAL A 654 -25.13 12.36 14.44
N HIS A 655 -24.83 13.58 14.91
CA HIS A 655 -23.49 14.11 15.15
C HIS A 655 -23.34 14.37 16.65
N ALA A 656 -22.77 13.43 17.37
CA ALA A 656 -22.57 13.58 18.81
C ALA A 656 -21.08 13.80 19.12
N LYS A 657 -20.79 14.77 20.01
CA LYS A 657 -19.40 14.99 20.46
C LYS A 657 -18.87 13.74 21.19
N GLY A 658 -17.69 13.28 20.83
CA GLY A 658 -17.11 12.06 21.42
C GLY A 658 -17.66 10.77 20.81
N HIS A 659 -18.31 10.83 19.67
CA HIS A 659 -18.83 9.71 18.91
C HIS A 659 -18.48 9.84 17.41
N LEU A 660 -18.85 8.84 16.62
CA LEU A 660 -18.70 8.88 15.16
C LEU A 660 -19.21 10.22 14.60
N PRO A 661 -18.44 10.85 13.71
CA PRO A 661 -18.88 12.06 13.02
C PRO A 661 -20.25 11.92 12.35
N ASN A 662 -20.53 10.74 11.79
CA ASN A 662 -21.76 10.44 11.08
C ASN A 662 -22.24 9.02 11.40
N ALA A 663 -23.13 8.90 12.39
CA ALA A 663 -23.63 7.60 12.82
C ALA A 663 -24.46 6.91 11.72
N PRO A 664 -24.39 5.57 11.58
CA PRO A 664 -25.26 4.81 10.67
C PRO A 664 -26.74 5.09 10.94
N ILE A 665 -27.53 5.22 9.88
CA ILE A 665 -28.96 5.52 9.97
C ILE A 665 -29.75 4.26 9.68
N VAL A 666 -30.61 3.84 10.61
CA VAL A 666 -31.47 2.68 10.44
C VAL A 666 -32.88 3.14 10.18
N PHE A 667 -33.50 2.71 9.08
CA PHE A 667 -34.89 2.87 8.77
C PHE A 667 -35.61 1.55 9.02
N GLU A 668 -36.44 1.49 10.04
CA GLU A 668 -37.11 0.27 10.50
C GLU A 668 -38.31 -0.11 9.64
N ASN A 669 -38.50 -1.43 9.40
CA ASN A 669 -39.62 -2.03 8.69
C ASN A 669 -39.93 -1.40 7.31
N VAL A 670 -38.90 -1.10 6.54
CA VAL A 670 -38.99 -0.49 5.20
C VAL A 670 -39.28 -1.52 4.13
N TRP A 671 -38.50 -2.63 4.16
CA TRP A 671 -38.51 -3.66 3.11
C TRP A 671 -39.43 -4.81 3.45
N ASP A 672 -40.37 -5.11 2.54
CA ASP A 672 -41.14 -6.34 2.56
C ASP A 672 -41.08 -7.04 1.20
N PHE A 673 -40.50 -8.22 1.17
CA PHE A 673 -40.34 -9.01 -0.07
C PHE A 673 -41.70 -9.33 -0.73
N TRP A 674 -42.76 -9.60 0.07
CA TRP A 674 -44.07 -9.94 -0.47
C TRP A 674 -44.81 -8.73 -1.03
N GLU A 675 -44.61 -7.57 -0.46
CA GLU A 675 -45.07 -6.29 -1.02
C GLU A 675 -44.37 -6.01 -2.36
N ALA A 676 -43.06 -6.12 -2.40
CA ALA A 676 -42.27 -5.96 -3.62
C ALA A 676 -42.68 -6.97 -4.71
N ARG A 677 -42.90 -8.22 -4.32
CA ARG A 677 -43.44 -9.25 -5.21
C ARG A 677 -44.85 -8.92 -5.72
N SER A 678 -45.70 -8.33 -4.91
CA SER A 678 -47.02 -7.87 -5.34
C SER A 678 -46.93 -6.84 -6.47
N TYR A 679 -46.05 -5.82 -6.31
CA TYR A 679 -45.83 -4.83 -7.38
C TYR A 679 -45.25 -5.49 -8.64
N SER A 680 -44.20 -6.31 -8.51
CA SER A 680 -43.47 -6.87 -9.65
C SER A 680 -44.21 -7.97 -10.37
N TYR A 681 -44.84 -8.89 -9.68
CA TYR A 681 -45.48 -10.09 -10.23
C TYR A 681 -47.00 -9.92 -10.44
N THR A 682 -47.73 -9.52 -9.40
CA THR A 682 -49.20 -9.44 -9.45
C THR A 682 -49.63 -8.22 -10.30
N GLN A 683 -49.03 -7.06 -10.03
CA GLN A 683 -49.37 -5.82 -10.76
C GLN A 683 -48.55 -5.64 -12.04
N LYS A 684 -47.59 -6.53 -12.30
CA LYS A 684 -46.65 -6.47 -13.44
C LYS A 684 -45.94 -5.14 -13.60
N ASN A 685 -45.71 -4.43 -12.49
CA ASN A 685 -45.04 -3.14 -12.41
C ASN A 685 -43.73 -3.24 -11.59
N TRP A 686 -42.79 -4.00 -12.11
CA TRP A 686 -41.51 -4.20 -11.45
C TRP A 686 -40.67 -2.93 -11.32
N GLN A 687 -40.88 -1.95 -12.19
CA GLN A 687 -40.17 -0.66 -12.16
C GLN A 687 -40.49 0.14 -10.91
N LYS A 688 -41.67 -0.07 -10.33
CA LYS A 688 -42.07 0.54 -9.06
C LYS A 688 -41.25 0.02 -7.87
N VAL A 689 -40.64 -1.16 -7.99
CA VAL A 689 -39.83 -1.73 -6.91
C VAL A 689 -38.47 -1.07 -6.93
N ASN A 690 -38.33 0.03 -6.24
CA ASN A 690 -37.09 0.81 -6.11
C ASN A 690 -36.97 1.44 -4.74
N MET A 691 -35.72 1.79 -4.37
CA MET A 691 -35.39 2.68 -3.26
C MET A 691 -34.65 3.90 -3.84
N ILE A 692 -35.03 5.07 -3.41
CA ILE A 692 -34.36 6.33 -3.70
C ILE A 692 -33.90 6.91 -2.38
N VAL A 693 -32.63 7.15 -2.23
CA VAL A 693 -32.03 7.72 -1.03
C VAL A 693 -31.34 9.02 -1.39
N GLU A 694 -31.72 10.08 -0.70
CA GLU A 694 -31.25 11.44 -0.94
C GLU A 694 -30.56 11.99 0.29
N GLY A 695 -29.32 12.44 0.11
CA GLY A 695 -28.57 13.19 1.13
C GLY A 695 -28.92 14.67 1.06
N ILE A 696 -29.23 15.26 2.21
CA ILE A 696 -29.71 16.63 2.34
C ILE A 696 -28.72 17.42 3.22
N ILE A 697 -28.24 18.55 2.70
CA ILE A 697 -27.42 19.52 3.42
C ILE A 697 -28.10 20.90 3.34
N ASN A 698 -28.27 21.56 4.48
CA ASN A 698 -28.94 22.87 4.56
C ASN A 698 -30.32 22.87 3.83
N GLY A 699 -31.09 21.80 4.00
CA GLY A 699 -32.39 21.62 3.40
C GLY A 699 -32.41 21.34 1.88
N LYS A 700 -31.25 21.16 1.24
CA LYS A 700 -31.15 20.89 -0.19
C LYS A 700 -30.60 19.48 -0.43
N VAL A 701 -31.20 18.78 -1.40
CA VAL A 701 -30.66 17.49 -1.87
C VAL A 701 -29.34 17.74 -2.58
N VAL A 702 -28.27 17.10 -2.11
CA VAL A 702 -26.89 17.25 -2.63
C VAL A 702 -26.36 16.00 -3.31
N CYS A 703 -26.90 14.84 -2.97
CA CYS A 703 -26.57 13.56 -3.61
C CYS A 703 -27.77 12.63 -3.56
N THR A 704 -27.82 11.67 -4.49
CA THR A 704 -28.94 10.72 -4.62
C THR A 704 -28.39 9.37 -5.06
N GLN A 705 -28.86 8.30 -4.44
CA GLN A 705 -28.69 6.93 -4.90
C GLN A 705 -30.05 6.29 -5.19
N LYS A 706 -30.19 5.72 -6.39
CA LYS A 706 -31.34 4.87 -6.73
C LYS A 706 -30.90 3.43 -6.76
N LYS A 707 -31.65 2.54 -6.10
CA LYS A 707 -31.43 1.11 -6.08
C LYS A 707 -32.67 0.35 -6.50
N MET A 708 -32.48 -0.72 -7.23
CA MET A 708 -33.52 -1.65 -7.67
C MET A 708 -33.04 -3.09 -7.43
N PRO A 709 -33.97 -4.02 -7.14
CA PRO A 709 -33.60 -5.43 -7.05
C PRO A 709 -33.10 -5.92 -8.40
N SER A 710 -32.01 -6.69 -8.40
CA SER A 710 -31.55 -7.33 -9.64
C SER A 710 -32.52 -8.41 -10.10
N ARG A 711 -32.73 -8.48 -11.40
CA ARG A 711 -33.52 -9.50 -12.09
C ARG A 711 -32.63 -10.67 -12.49
N ARG A 712 -33.06 -11.45 -13.49
CA ARG A 712 -32.27 -12.56 -14.07
C ARG A 712 -30.94 -12.04 -14.63
N SER A 713 -29.85 -12.78 -14.42
CA SER A 713 -28.54 -12.53 -15.05
C SER A 713 -28.70 -12.59 -16.57
N THR A 714 -28.33 -11.53 -17.28
CA THR A 714 -28.44 -11.48 -18.75
C THR A 714 -27.17 -10.98 -19.43
N LYS A 715 -26.31 -10.25 -18.72
CA LYS A 715 -25.12 -9.63 -19.28
C LYS A 715 -23.96 -9.68 -18.30
N LEU A 716 -22.75 -9.72 -18.85
CA LEU A 716 -21.55 -9.33 -18.14
C LEU A 716 -21.24 -7.86 -18.41
N ARG A 717 -20.64 -7.19 -17.45
CA ARG A 717 -20.08 -5.85 -17.58
C ARG A 717 -18.65 -5.88 -17.06
N LEU A 718 -17.71 -5.31 -17.84
CA LEU A 718 -16.30 -5.22 -17.47
C LEU A 718 -15.91 -3.78 -17.11
N TYR A 719 -15.06 -3.63 -16.12
CA TYR A 719 -14.33 -2.39 -15.90
C TYR A 719 -12.93 -2.70 -15.37
N ALA A 720 -11.99 -1.79 -15.62
CA ALA A 720 -10.65 -1.84 -15.04
C ALA A 720 -10.58 -0.92 -13.82
N ASP A 721 -10.08 -1.43 -12.70
CA ASP A 721 -9.86 -0.66 -11.48
C ASP A 721 -8.53 0.09 -11.58
N THR A 722 -8.55 1.20 -12.31
CA THR A 722 -7.35 2.01 -12.57
C THR A 722 -6.91 2.84 -11.35
N GLY A 723 -7.81 3.19 -10.44
CA GLY A 723 -7.55 4.21 -9.42
C GLY A 723 -7.11 5.56 -10.01
N ASN A 724 -7.38 5.80 -11.31
CA ASN A 724 -6.88 6.90 -12.15
C ASN A 724 -5.37 6.86 -12.45
N VAL A 725 -4.68 5.75 -12.20
CA VAL A 725 -3.26 5.57 -12.49
C VAL A 725 -3.08 4.74 -13.77
N ASN A 726 -2.11 5.10 -14.57
CA ASN A 726 -1.74 4.36 -15.78
C ASN A 726 -1.18 2.96 -15.42
N LEU A 727 -1.43 2.00 -16.30
CA LEU A 727 -0.73 0.73 -16.33
C LEU A 727 0.58 0.93 -17.11
N VAL A 728 1.71 0.60 -16.49
CA VAL A 728 3.06 0.78 -17.06
C VAL A 728 3.51 -0.50 -17.76
N ALA A 729 4.10 -0.37 -18.96
CA ALA A 729 4.62 -1.51 -19.73
C ALA A 729 6.06 -1.86 -19.29
N ASP A 730 6.20 -2.48 -18.13
CA ASP A 730 7.49 -2.89 -17.54
C ASP A 730 7.61 -4.42 -17.39
N GLY A 731 6.54 -5.17 -17.67
CA GLY A 731 6.50 -6.63 -17.55
C GLY A 731 6.17 -7.12 -16.13
N SER A 732 5.91 -6.23 -15.18
CA SER A 732 5.51 -6.55 -13.81
C SER A 732 4.22 -5.85 -13.39
N ASP A 733 3.96 -4.64 -13.90
CA ASP A 733 2.76 -3.88 -13.54
C ASP A 733 1.47 -4.59 -13.97
N PHE A 734 0.48 -4.56 -13.09
CA PHE A 734 -0.81 -5.18 -13.35
C PHE A 734 -1.98 -4.29 -12.93
N ILE A 735 -3.14 -4.60 -13.49
CA ILE A 735 -4.41 -3.95 -13.17
C ILE A 735 -5.46 -5.02 -12.86
N VAL A 736 -6.38 -4.71 -11.94
CA VAL A 736 -7.55 -5.56 -11.69
C VAL A 736 -8.65 -5.22 -12.69
N VAL A 737 -9.05 -6.22 -13.48
CA VAL A 737 -10.25 -6.13 -14.32
C VAL A 737 -11.35 -6.92 -13.64
N VAL A 738 -12.52 -6.31 -13.46
CA VAL A 738 -13.65 -6.91 -12.76
C VAL A 738 -14.78 -7.17 -13.74
N ALA A 739 -15.28 -8.41 -13.74
CA ALA A 739 -16.50 -8.79 -14.44
C ALA A 739 -17.67 -8.79 -13.45
N GLU A 740 -18.68 -7.97 -13.71
CA GLU A 740 -19.93 -7.98 -12.95
C GLU A 740 -21.02 -8.71 -13.73
N VAL A 741 -21.76 -9.54 -13.02
CA VAL A 741 -22.95 -10.21 -13.56
C VAL A 741 -24.14 -9.28 -13.34
N THR A 742 -24.79 -8.85 -14.42
CA THR A 742 -25.87 -7.87 -14.38
C THR A 742 -27.16 -8.39 -15.03
N ASP A 743 -28.27 -7.74 -14.70
CA ASP A 743 -29.53 -7.84 -15.44
C ASP A 743 -29.56 -6.88 -16.65
N ASP A 744 -30.68 -6.87 -17.40
CA ASP A 744 -30.87 -6.01 -18.56
C ASP A 744 -30.80 -4.51 -18.24
N ASN A 745 -31.01 -4.12 -16.99
CA ASN A 745 -31.00 -2.74 -16.53
C ASN A 745 -29.64 -2.32 -15.94
N GLY A 746 -28.67 -3.25 -15.91
CA GLY A 746 -27.34 -3.01 -15.36
C GLY A 746 -27.24 -3.15 -13.85
N ASN A 747 -28.31 -3.64 -13.17
CA ASN A 747 -28.23 -3.94 -11.74
C ASN A 747 -27.37 -5.18 -11.52
N VAL A 748 -26.38 -5.09 -10.65
CA VAL A 748 -25.51 -6.22 -10.31
C VAL A 748 -26.30 -7.27 -9.55
N ARG A 749 -26.22 -8.52 -10.03
CA ARG A 749 -26.87 -9.64 -9.35
C ARG A 749 -25.97 -10.19 -8.25
N ARG A 750 -26.20 -9.75 -7.01
CA ARG A 750 -25.37 -10.16 -5.87
C ARG A 750 -25.46 -11.64 -5.52
N LEU A 751 -26.52 -12.32 -5.92
CA LEU A 751 -26.71 -13.77 -5.71
C LEU A 751 -26.23 -14.63 -6.89
N ALA A 752 -25.52 -14.05 -7.84
CA ALA A 752 -24.89 -14.76 -8.96
C ALA A 752 -23.85 -15.78 -8.49
N LYS A 753 -23.76 -16.94 -9.17
CA LYS A 753 -22.86 -18.06 -8.83
C LYS A 753 -22.10 -18.59 -10.04
N GLU A 754 -22.09 -17.85 -11.13
CA GLU A 754 -21.38 -18.20 -12.35
C GLU A 754 -19.86 -18.27 -12.09
N ASN A 755 -19.15 -19.03 -12.92
CA ASN A 755 -17.69 -18.95 -13.05
C ASN A 755 -17.39 -18.19 -14.35
N ILE A 756 -16.49 -17.22 -14.28
CA ILE A 756 -16.13 -16.36 -15.39
C ILE A 756 -14.78 -16.82 -15.98
N VAL A 757 -14.76 -17.04 -17.28
CA VAL A 757 -13.55 -17.28 -18.06
C VAL A 757 -13.11 -15.98 -18.72
N PHE A 758 -11.86 -15.62 -18.50
CA PHE A 758 -11.23 -14.45 -19.11
C PHE A 758 -10.24 -14.89 -20.19
N THR A 759 -10.16 -14.08 -21.24
CA THR A 759 -9.11 -14.16 -22.26
C THR A 759 -8.56 -12.77 -22.50
N VAL A 760 -7.28 -12.69 -22.86
CA VAL A 760 -6.60 -11.43 -23.14
C VAL A 760 -5.95 -11.47 -24.54
N GLU A 761 -6.00 -10.36 -25.25
CA GLU A 761 -5.33 -10.15 -26.53
C GLU A 761 -4.50 -8.84 -26.45
N GLY A 762 -3.39 -8.79 -27.17
CA GLY A 762 -2.52 -7.60 -27.21
C GLY A 762 -1.38 -7.65 -26.19
N GLU A 763 -1.01 -6.50 -25.63
CA GLU A 763 0.19 -6.33 -24.80
C GLU A 763 -0.11 -6.60 -23.30
N GLY A 764 -0.72 -7.74 -23.00
CA GLY A 764 -1.03 -8.15 -21.63
C GLY A 764 -1.20 -9.65 -21.45
N ASP A 765 -1.00 -10.13 -20.21
CA ASP A 765 -1.13 -11.52 -19.78
C ASP A 765 -2.02 -11.63 -18.54
N ILE A 766 -2.75 -12.75 -18.40
CA ILE A 766 -3.50 -13.06 -17.18
C ILE A 766 -2.54 -13.61 -16.13
N ILE A 767 -2.61 -13.10 -14.90
CA ILE A 767 -1.89 -13.66 -13.77
C ILE A 767 -2.71 -14.78 -13.14
N GLY A 768 -2.13 -15.98 -13.14
CA GLY A 768 -2.73 -17.18 -12.57
C GLY A 768 -3.67 -17.93 -13.52
N ASP A 769 -3.99 -19.13 -13.13
CA ASP A 769 -4.78 -20.10 -13.91
C ASP A 769 -5.81 -20.85 -13.04
N ALA A 770 -6.34 -21.94 -13.55
CA ALA A 770 -7.34 -22.75 -12.85
C ALA A 770 -6.79 -23.45 -11.58
N THR A 771 -5.49 -23.68 -11.49
CA THR A 771 -4.86 -24.37 -10.34
C THR A 771 -4.96 -23.57 -9.05
N ILE A 772 -5.01 -22.24 -9.17
CA ILE A 772 -5.18 -21.33 -8.03
C ILE A 772 -6.55 -20.62 -8.03
N GLY A 773 -7.48 -21.07 -8.88
CA GLY A 773 -8.81 -20.49 -9.00
C GLY A 773 -8.80 -19.05 -9.55
N ALA A 774 -7.77 -18.67 -10.33
CA ALA A 774 -7.67 -17.34 -10.92
C ALA A 774 -8.45 -17.23 -12.23
N ASN A 775 -8.43 -18.28 -13.06
CA ASN A 775 -9.15 -18.30 -14.32
C ASN A 775 -9.45 -19.78 -14.73
N PRO A 776 -10.72 -20.24 -14.71
CA PRO A 776 -11.95 -19.49 -14.41
C PRO A 776 -12.05 -18.98 -12.96
N ARG A 777 -12.62 -17.78 -12.78
CA ARG A 777 -12.86 -17.18 -11.46
C ARG A 777 -14.32 -17.30 -11.06
N ALA A 778 -14.57 -17.74 -9.83
CA ALA A 778 -15.91 -17.79 -9.26
C ALA A 778 -16.42 -16.36 -8.97
N VAL A 779 -17.71 -16.13 -9.20
CA VAL A 779 -18.39 -14.89 -8.87
C VAL A 779 -18.67 -14.85 -7.37
N GLU A 780 -18.24 -13.77 -6.72
CA GLU A 780 -18.48 -13.46 -5.33
C GLU A 780 -19.21 -12.12 -5.21
N PHE A 781 -20.36 -12.15 -4.57
CA PHE A 781 -21.23 -10.96 -4.41
C PHE A 781 -21.43 -10.20 -5.73
N GLY A 782 -21.65 -10.96 -6.81
CA GLY A 782 -21.98 -10.43 -8.15
C GLY A 782 -20.80 -10.04 -9.02
N SER A 783 -19.56 -10.25 -8.60
CA SER A 783 -18.37 -9.88 -9.37
C SER A 783 -17.27 -10.94 -9.33
N ALA A 784 -16.45 -10.97 -10.37
CA ALA A 784 -15.26 -11.81 -10.48
C ALA A 784 -14.07 -10.97 -10.95
N PRO A 785 -13.02 -10.80 -10.16
CA PRO A 785 -11.80 -10.08 -10.55
C PRO A 785 -10.82 -10.99 -11.28
N VAL A 786 -10.02 -10.40 -12.17
CA VAL A 786 -8.84 -11.01 -12.82
C VAL A 786 -7.70 -9.99 -12.80
N LEU A 787 -6.46 -10.46 -12.62
CA LEU A 787 -5.27 -9.62 -12.73
C LEU A 787 -4.73 -9.68 -14.16
N ILE A 788 -4.56 -8.53 -14.79
CA ILE A 788 -3.97 -8.39 -16.12
C ILE A 788 -2.64 -7.68 -15.99
N ARG A 789 -1.55 -8.40 -16.25
CA ARG A 789 -0.18 -7.88 -16.24
C ARG A 789 0.17 -7.32 -17.61
N SER A 790 0.85 -6.19 -17.66
CA SER A 790 1.39 -5.62 -18.90
C SER A 790 2.58 -6.43 -19.42
N THR A 791 2.80 -6.41 -20.73
CA THR A 791 4.10 -6.79 -21.31
C THR A 791 5.10 -5.63 -21.18
N ARG A 792 6.34 -5.82 -21.63
CA ARG A 792 7.37 -4.75 -21.69
C ARG A 792 7.16 -3.78 -22.86
N LYS A 793 6.18 -4.02 -23.69
CA LYS A 793 5.83 -3.18 -24.82
C LYS A 793 4.50 -2.48 -24.56
N ALA A 794 4.54 -1.15 -24.57
CA ALA A 794 3.35 -0.35 -24.43
C ALA A 794 2.38 -0.56 -25.62
N GLY A 795 1.11 -0.71 -25.31
CA GLY A 795 0.12 -0.96 -26.34
C GLY A 795 -1.25 -1.29 -25.83
N LYS A 796 -2.11 -1.69 -26.76
CA LYS A 796 -3.49 -2.06 -26.47
C LYS A 796 -3.58 -3.42 -25.82
N ILE A 797 -4.50 -3.52 -24.88
CA ILE A 797 -4.88 -4.73 -24.16
C ILE A 797 -6.39 -4.87 -24.30
N LYS A 798 -6.85 -6.03 -24.77
CA LYS A 798 -8.27 -6.33 -24.90
C LYS A 798 -8.59 -7.54 -24.03
N VAL A 799 -9.44 -7.35 -23.03
CA VAL A 799 -9.92 -8.39 -22.14
C VAL A 799 -11.34 -8.78 -22.54
N LYS A 800 -11.59 -10.07 -22.68
CA LYS A 800 -12.93 -10.64 -22.93
C LYS A 800 -13.31 -11.52 -21.74
N ALA A 801 -14.56 -11.45 -21.33
CA ALA A 801 -15.13 -12.30 -20.27
C ALA A 801 -16.40 -13.00 -20.77
N ARG A 802 -16.53 -14.28 -20.43
CA ARG A 802 -17.73 -15.08 -20.66
C ARG A 802 -17.98 -16.01 -19.47
N VAL A 803 -19.19 -16.48 -19.32
CA VAL A 803 -19.46 -17.54 -18.34
C VAL A 803 -18.84 -18.86 -18.78
N LEU A 804 -18.43 -19.69 -17.82
CA LEU A 804 -17.80 -20.99 -18.09
C LEU A 804 -18.76 -21.94 -18.84
N PHE A 805 -20.01 -22.01 -18.37
CA PHE A 805 -21.04 -22.84 -19.00
C PHE A 805 -22.02 -21.95 -19.76
N GLU A 806 -21.81 -21.89 -21.07
CA GLU A 806 -22.65 -21.12 -21.98
C GLU A 806 -23.95 -21.89 -22.30
N GLY A 807 -24.99 -21.15 -22.64
CA GLY A 807 -26.28 -21.67 -23.07
C GLY A 807 -27.20 -20.53 -23.46
N THR A 808 -28.36 -20.85 -24.05
CA THR A 808 -29.29 -19.86 -24.61
C THR A 808 -29.79 -18.83 -23.57
N GLN A 809 -29.65 -19.12 -22.30
CA GLN A 809 -30.09 -18.26 -21.21
C GLN A 809 -28.91 -17.74 -20.35
N ALA A 810 -27.69 -18.03 -20.77
CA ALA A 810 -26.49 -17.55 -20.08
C ALA A 810 -26.31 -16.03 -20.28
N PRO A 811 -25.69 -15.31 -19.34
CA PRO A 811 -25.29 -13.93 -19.52
C PRO A 811 -24.41 -13.76 -20.77
N THR A 812 -24.68 -12.73 -21.56
CA THR A 812 -23.85 -12.43 -22.73
C THR A 812 -22.46 -11.97 -22.33
N ALA A 813 -21.46 -12.41 -23.10
CA ALA A 813 -20.07 -12.00 -22.91
C ALA A 813 -19.85 -10.49 -23.01
N ALA A 814 -18.78 -10.02 -22.41
CA ALA A 814 -18.35 -8.61 -22.47
C ALA A 814 -16.89 -8.48 -22.86
N GLU A 815 -16.54 -7.33 -23.42
CA GLU A 815 -15.19 -6.96 -23.80
C GLU A 815 -14.82 -5.60 -23.21
N LEU A 816 -13.53 -5.41 -22.91
CA LEU A 816 -12.95 -4.16 -22.40
C LEU A 816 -11.60 -3.93 -23.08
N GLU A 817 -11.39 -2.72 -23.59
CA GLU A 817 -10.11 -2.30 -24.15
C GLU A 817 -9.50 -1.19 -23.30
N PHE A 818 -8.19 -1.26 -23.07
CA PHE A 818 -7.38 -0.23 -22.43
C PHE A 818 -5.95 -0.29 -22.96
N GLU A 819 -5.10 0.64 -22.54
CA GLU A 819 -3.72 0.73 -23.03
C GLU A 819 -2.75 0.85 -21.87
N SER A 820 -1.57 0.21 -22.00
CA SER A 820 -0.42 0.45 -21.15
C SER A 820 0.44 1.59 -21.72
N VAL A 821 1.11 2.33 -20.83
CA VAL A 821 2.04 3.41 -21.19
C VAL A 821 3.50 2.92 -21.12
N PRO A 822 4.43 3.53 -21.88
CA PRO A 822 5.85 3.16 -21.81
C PRO A 822 6.43 3.31 -20.41
N ALA A 823 7.36 2.42 -20.06
CA ALA A 823 8.18 2.56 -18.86
C ALA A 823 8.95 3.89 -18.85
N GLU A 824 9.26 4.40 -17.66
CA GLU A 824 9.92 5.69 -17.49
C GLU A 824 11.43 5.59 -17.77
N PHE A 825 12.05 4.52 -17.32
CA PHE A 825 13.49 4.31 -17.40
C PHE A 825 13.85 3.29 -18.48
N PRO A 826 15.02 3.43 -19.13
CA PRO A 826 15.50 2.44 -20.09
C PRO A 826 15.75 1.11 -19.37
N PHE A 827 15.38 0.01 -20.00
CA PHE A 827 15.65 -1.33 -19.49
C PHE A 827 17.14 -1.70 -19.61
N CYS A 828 17.66 -2.40 -18.62
CA CYS A 828 19.00 -3.00 -18.66
C CYS A 828 18.92 -4.52 -18.43
N TYR A 829 18.92 -5.28 -19.54
CA TYR A 829 18.97 -6.75 -19.54
C TYR A 829 19.40 -7.24 -20.92
N GLU A 830 19.77 -8.52 -21.00
CA GLU A 830 20.05 -9.21 -22.27
C GLU A 830 18.97 -10.27 -22.51
N GLU A 831 18.30 -10.19 -23.67
CA GLU A 831 17.38 -11.23 -24.07
C GLU A 831 18.13 -12.50 -24.46
N ARG A 832 17.74 -13.62 -23.86
CA ARG A 832 18.25 -14.93 -24.20
C ARG A 832 17.08 -15.87 -24.52
N GLU A 833 17.27 -16.71 -25.52
CA GLU A 833 16.27 -17.69 -25.89
C GLU A 833 16.00 -18.68 -24.74
N ILE A 834 14.72 -18.98 -24.55
CA ILE A 834 14.25 -20.00 -23.63
C ILE A 834 14.14 -21.31 -24.40
N THR A 835 14.76 -22.39 -23.91
CA THR A 835 14.62 -23.69 -24.56
C THR A 835 13.21 -24.27 -24.32
N SER A 836 12.74 -25.07 -25.27
CA SER A 836 11.45 -25.76 -25.16
C SER A 836 11.36 -26.70 -23.94
N ALA A 837 12.48 -27.06 -23.33
CA ALA A 837 12.55 -27.81 -22.07
C ALA A 837 12.03 -26.97 -20.86
N ALA A 838 12.11 -25.63 -20.88
CA ALA A 838 11.60 -24.77 -19.82
C ALA A 838 10.10 -24.98 -19.57
N VAL A 839 9.32 -25.15 -20.65
CA VAL A 839 7.87 -25.38 -20.56
C VAL A 839 7.58 -26.76 -19.95
N ARG A 840 8.36 -27.78 -20.27
CA ARG A 840 8.18 -29.13 -19.72
C ARG A 840 8.56 -29.22 -18.25
N THR A 841 9.62 -28.53 -17.82
CA THR A 841 10.09 -28.52 -16.43
C THR A 841 9.06 -27.81 -15.52
N ARG A 842 8.38 -26.78 -16.01
CA ARG A 842 7.29 -26.10 -15.29
C ARG A 842 6.14 -27.06 -14.94
N LEU A 843 5.73 -27.93 -15.87
CA LEU A 843 4.66 -28.91 -15.66
C LEU A 843 5.06 -30.09 -14.76
N GLN A 844 6.35 -30.42 -14.66
CA GLN A 844 6.83 -31.54 -13.83
C GLN A 844 7.16 -31.14 -12.38
N LYS A 845 7.43 -29.86 -12.09
CA LYS A 845 7.82 -29.39 -10.75
C LYS A 845 6.67 -29.22 -9.77
N ASP A 846 5.46 -29.03 -10.24
CA ASP A 846 4.28 -28.90 -9.37
C ASP A 846 3.94 -30.16 -8.57
N THR A 847 4.65 -31.28 -8.82
CA THR A 847 4.43 -32.56 -8.15
C THR A 847 5.46 -32.91 -7.06
N THR A 848 6.53 -32.11 -6.89
CA THR A 848 7.66 -32.45 -5.99
C THR A 848 7.81 -31.54 -4.78
N ASP A 849 7.00 -30.49 -4.65
CA ASP A 849 7.02 -29.65 -3.47
C ASP A 849 6.57 -30.43 -2.23
N LYS A 850 7.52 -30.74 -1.36
CA LYS A 850 7.20 -31.18 0.01
C LYS A 850 6.56 -30.01 0.74
N LYS A 851 5.23 -29.93 0.67
CA LYS A 851 4.48 -29.06 1.59
C LYS A 851 4.82 -29.50 3.01
N ILE A 852 5.21 -28.54 3.84
CA ILE A 852 5.34 -28.79 5.28
C ILE A 852 3.94 -29.13 5.78
N GLN A 853 3.66 -30.45 5.90
CA GLN A 853 2.48 -30.91 6.60
C GLN A 853 2.89 -31.06 8.06
N LEU A 854 2.44 -30.11 8.88
CA LEU A 854 2.55 -30.26 10.31
C LEU A 854 1.77 -31.51 10.74
N THR A 855 2.36 -32.35 11.55
CA THR A 855 1.64 -33.41 12.26
C THR A 855 0.62 -32.79 13.23
N GLU A 856 -0.37 -33.56 13.64
CA GLU A 856 -1.38 -33.09 14.60
C GLU A 856 -0.74 -32.64 15.92
N GLU A 857 0.33 -33.32 16.35
CA GLU A 857 1.12 -32.94 17.54
C GLU A 857 1.86 -31.62 17.34
N GLU A 858 2.39 -31.34 16.16
CA GLU A 858 3.04 -30.08 15.85
C GLU A 858 2.02 -28.95 15.72
N ARG A 859 0.83 -29.20 15.17
CA ARG A 859 -0.28 -28.25 15.16
C ARG A 859 -0.73 -27.89 16.56
N GLN A 860 -0.88 -28.90 17.45
CA GLN A 860 -1.28 -28.65 18.83
C GLN A 860 -0.22 -27.81 19.57
N LYS A 861 1.07 -28.09 19.36
CA LYS A 861 2.16 -27.26 19.92
C LYS A 861 2.13 -25.81 19.45
N VAL A 862 1.74 -25.58 18.20
CA VAL A 862 1.55 -24.22 17.67
C VAL A 862 0.38 -23.53 18.36
N LEU A 863 -0.74 -24.21 18.50
CA LEU A 863 -1.93 -23.68 19.18
C LEU A 863 -1.61 -23.35 20.64
N ASP A 864 -0.95 -24.28 21.35
CA ASP A 864 -0.53 -24.10 22.74
C ASP A 864 0.46 -22.91 22.87
N GLU A 865 1.35 -22.70 21.90
CA GLU A 865 2.28 -21.58 21.90
C GLU A 865 1.57 -20.24 21.61
N VAL A 866 0.61 -20.23 20.70
CA VAL A 866 -0.23 -19.07 20.41
C VAL A 866 -1.06 -18.70 21.66
N GLU A 867 -1.71 -19.67 22.28
CA GLU A 867 -2.47 -19.47 23.53
C GLU A 867 -1.60 -18.94 24.67
N ARG A 868 -0.39 -19.50 24.82
CA ARG A 868 0.58 -19.02 25.81
C ARG A 868 1.00 -17.59 25.54
N GLN A 869 1.27 -17.25 24.28
CA GLN A 869 1.66 -15.89 23.89
C GLN A 869 0.52 -14.90 24.16
N GLN A 870 -0.71 -15.23 23.83
CA GLN A 870 -1.88 -14.40 24.15
C GLN A 870 -2.05 -14.19 25.65
N THR A 871 -1.89 -15.26 26.44
CA THR A 871 -1.97 -15.18 27.90
C THR A 871 -0.81 -14.39 28.50
N GLU A 872 0.39 -14.46 27.92
CA GLU A 872 1.58 -13.73 28.34
C GLU A 872 1.54 -12.25 27.98
N PHE A 873 0.91 -11.88 26.86
CA PHE A 873 0.80 -10.49 26.39
C PHE A 873 -0.43 -9.77 26.93
N GLY A 874 -1.28 -10.47 27.70
CA GLY A 874 -2.25 -9.82 28.59
C GLY A 874 -3.40 -9.12 27.87
N THR A 875 -4.07 -9.79 26.95
CA THR A 875 -5.48 -9.50 26.69
C THR A 875 -6.30 -10.10 27.84
N LYS A 876 -6.16 -9.53 29.04
CA LYS A 876 -7.21 -9.65 30.05
C LYS A 876 -8.04 -8.40 29.98
N GLU A 877 -9.35 -8.62 29.71
CA GLU A 877 -10.39 -7.66 29.93
C GLU A 877 -10.25 -6.92 31.27
#